data_6ac9882f2efacf8657ca6f81d678d3dc
#
_entry.id   6ac9882f2efacf8657ca6f81d678d3dc
#
_cell.length_a   1.000
_cell.length_b   1.000
_cell.length_c   1.000
_cell.angle_alpha   90.00
_cell.angle_beta   90.00
_cell.angle_gamma   90.00
#
_symmetry.space_group_name_H-M   'P 1'
#
loop_
_entity.id
_entity.type
_entity.pdbx_description
1 polymer ?
#
loop_
_entity_poly.entity_id
_entity_poly.type
_entity_poly.pdbx_seq_one_letter_code
_entity_poly.pdbx_strand_id
1 'polypeptide(L)'
;MRIKHLLARAFAVLSLWACDSNKASKVGTGTEKSPFHKEIEVLMAKMSLEEKVGQMTQLNLDVVSVGSIYNLEEPHKLDSSKLYHAIVERHVGSILNVGGHAYSLEHWKNIISEIQNLAVSKGKNGVPIIYGIDAIHGANYLIEGTLMPQPLAQAASFNAELVEKLASVTAYETRASGIPWNFSPVLDLGRQPLWSRMFETYGEDVHLAKALGEACIKGYQGDNPSHPEKVAATMKHFLGYSLPFTGRDRTPVYIHPRQLREYFLPTFEAAVRQGALTVMINSGELNGIPCHADYDILTVLLRNELGFKGLAVTDWEDIEKLVLVHRVAANMREAVKLSINAGIDMAMVPNDYRFTDALIDLANSGEVSMERINEAVYRILHVKYSLGLFDAPFTPSSHQYPLVQSDSFARLNLEAARQSFILLKNNKQTLPLKADRLVQVAGQSLNDVRYWNGAWSRTWQGTHAHWDTLNAGITLEKAMREAFPNARFFPQPEIPQNSPSVPLVVVLSEWPSTEKPGDIDHLNLSSADLSWVKQISASYQGPRILLLVQNRPRIIAELEPLFDAIILTNQPGSQGTKAFSQLLSGQFSPSGKLPYTYPSQTNALLTYDHKFTERLDVDFSMNAFKPQYEFGHGLSYAHFEYGQMVLSDTLMDAEKGINLELTIQNTGSIEARESVLLFVSDSVASITPPAKRLRGIENIKLKAGESRKLRFELKPEDLCFIDAELKCTTEPGWFRVRVGNQTALFRLP
;
A
#
# COMPACT_ATOMS: atom_id res chain seq x y z
N MET A 1 64.61 21.25 -13.06
CA MET A 1 64.64 20.30 -14.20
C MET A 1 63.95 19.00 -13.77
N ARG A 2 62.63 19.02 -13.58
CA ARG A 2 61.71 17.87 -13.30
C ARG A 2 60.27 18.32 -13.16
N ILE A 3 59.72 19.08 -14.15
CA ILE A 3 58.28 19.44 -14.26
C ILE A 3 57.85 19.45 -15.74
N LYS A 4 58.33 18.51 -16.54
CA LYS A 4 57.89 18.40 -17.95
C LYS A 4 57.44 17.01 -18.39
N HIS A 5 57.17 16.07 -17.47
CA HIS A 5 56.72 14.71 -17.83
C HIS A 5 55.35 14.30 -17.23
N LEU A 6 54.53 15.25 -16.71
CA LEU A 6 53.19 14.94 -16.15
C LEU A 6 52.02 15.44 -17.02
N LEU A 7 52.30 16.13 -18.15
CA LEU A 7 51.26 16.65 -19.04
C LEU A 7 51.07 15.85 -20.35
N ALA A 8 51.78 14.75 -20.53
CA ALA A 8 51.70 13.89 -21.74
C ALA A 8 50.90 12.61 -21.54
N ARG A 9 50.32 12.34 -20.35
CA ARG A 9 49.47 11.15 -20.08
C ARG A 9 47.99 11.46 -19.86
N ALA A 10 47.56 12.72 -19.93
CA ALA A 10 46.15 13.13 -19.76
C ALA A 10 45.39 13.30 -21.10
N PHE A 11 46.05 13.10 -22.25
CA PHE A 11 45.41 13.27 -23.58
C PHE A 11 45.27 11.96 -24.39
N ALA A 12 45.58 10.81 -23.81
CA ALA A 12 45.49 9.50 -24.50
C ALA A 12 44.31 8.61 -24.00
N VAL A 13 43.40 9.11 -23.15
CA VAL A 13 42.25 8.35 -22.65
C VAL A 13 40.92 8.87 -23.18
N LEU A 14 40.94 9.91 -24.02
CA LEU A 14 39.73 10.56 -24.58
C LEU A 14 39.42 10.19 -26.03
N SER A 15 40.02 9.12 -26.59
CA SER A 15 39.81 8.74 -28.00
C SER A 15 39.48 7.25 -28.23
N LEU A 16 38.95 6.53 -27.22
CA LEU A 16 38.52 5.13 -27.39
C LEU A 16 37.07 4.85 -26.94
N TRP A 17 36.23 5.89 -26.96
CA TRP A 17 34.78 5.73 -26.74
C TRP A 17 33.96 6.19 -27.97
N ALA A 18 34.38 5.82 -29.15
CA ALA A 18 33.56 5.87 -30.34
C ALA A 18 33.75 4.58 -31.13
N CYS A 19 32.70 3.81 -31.25
CA CYS A 19 32.46 2.59 -31.99
C CYS A 19 32.34 1.31 -31.15
N ASP A 20 31.10 1.09 -30.63
CA ASP A 20 30.36 -0.13 -30.90
C ASP A 20 28.86 0.05 -30.46
N SER A 21 28.17 0.91 -31.19
CA SER A 21 26.73 1.08 -31.12
C SER A 21 26.02 0.14 -32.10
N ASN A 22 26.24 -1.19 -31.98
CA ASN A 22 25.44 -2.12 -32.77
C ASN A 22 25.37 -3.51 -32.14
N LYS A 23 24.80 -3.61 -30.93
CA LYS A 23 24.11 -4.80 -30.39
C LYS A 23 23.27 -4.40 -29.17
N ALA A 24 22.52 -3.32 -29.25
CA ALA A 24 21.30 -3.19 -28.47
C ALA A 24 20.30 -4.15 -29.09
N SER A 25 19.92 -5.18 -28.35
CA SER A 25 18.75 -5.98 -28.68
C SER A 25 17.61 -5.01 -28.98
N LYS A 26 17.06 -5.09 -30.18
CA LYS A 26 15.84 -4.38 -30.56
C LYS A 26 14.71 -4.87 -29.63
N VAL A 27 14.59 -4.27 -28.45
CA VAL A 27 13.28 -4.17 -27.81
C VAL A 27 12.44 -3.36 -28.77
N GLY A 28 11.44 -3.99 -29.33
CA GLY A 28 10.63 -3.42 -30.38
C GLY A 28 10.04 -2.08 -29.94
N THR A 29 10.54 -1.00 -30.54
CA THR A 29 9.89 0.31 -30.55
C THR A 29 8.69 0.30 -31.54
N GLY A 30 7.86 -0.73 -31.42
CA GLY A 30 6.50 -0.67 -31.89
C GLY A 30 5.70 0.02 -30.81
N THR A 31 5.53 1.34 -30.90
CA THR A 31 4.55 2.08 -30.14
C THR A 31 3.18 1.53 -30.52
N GLU A 32 2.73 0.53 -29.80
CA GLU A 32 1.33 0.11 -29.88
C GLU A 32 0.49 1.31 -29.46
N LYS A 33 -0.16 1.93 -30.46
CA LYS A 33 -0.97 3.13 -30.23
C LYS A 33 -2.18 2.74 -29.38
N SER A 34 -2.64 3.64 -28.54
CA SER A 34 -3.91 3.47 -27.81
C SER A 34 -5.02 3.00 -28.78
N PRO A 35 -5.91 2.10 -28.36
CA PRO A 35 -7.09 1.77 -29.13
C PRO A 35 -7.94 3.00 -29.48
N PHE A 36 -7.82 4.08 -28.72
CA PHE A 36 -8.51 5.36 -28.92
C PHE A 36 -7.63 6.44 -29.58
N HIS A 37 -6.53 6.03 -30.19
CA HIS A 37 -5.55 6.98 -30.75
C HIS A 37 -6.17 8.00 -31.70
N LYS A 38 -7.04 7.53 -32.61
CA LYS A 38 -7.67 8.38 -33.62
C LYS A 38 -8.63 9.41 -32.98
N GLU A 39 -9.43 8.98 -32.03
CA GLU A 39 -10.38 9.85 -31.30
C GLU A 39 -9.63 10.90 -30.49
N ILE A 40 -8.56 10.52 -29.83
CA ILE A 40 -7.70 11.42 -29.03
C ILE A 40 -7.05 12.47 -29.94
N GLU A 41 -6.45 12.08 -31.06
CA GLU A 41 -5.82 13.02 -31.98
C GLU A 41 -6.83 14.02 -32.57
N VAL A 42 -8.02 13.55 -32.96
CA VAL A 42 -9.10 14.42 -33.46
C VAL A 42 -9.56 15.42 -32.41
N LEU A 43 -9.65 15.00 -31.14
CA LEU A 43 -10.03 15.88 -30.04
C LEU A 43 -8.94 16.90 -29.77
N MET A 44 -7.68 16.45 -29.61
CA MET A 44 -6.53 17.30 -29.31
C MET A 44 -6.28 18.37 -30.40
N ALA A 45 -6.56 18.06 -31.65
CA ALA A 45 -6.43 19.01 -32.76
C ALA A 45 -7.42 20.19 -32.66
N LYS A 46 -8.53 20.04 -31.92
CA LYS A 46 -9.52 21.08 -31.69
C LYS A 46 -9.24 21.90 -30.41
N MET A 47 -8.39 21.41 -29.53
CA MET A 47 -8.12 22.02 -28.23
C MET A 47 -7.14 23.18 -28.35
N SER A 48 -7.46 24.32 -27.72
CA SER A 48 -6.53 25.44 -27.51
C SER A 48 -5.45 25.06 -26.49
N LEU A 49 -4.44 25.92 -26.32
CA LEU A 49 -3.42 25.74 -25.28
C LEU A 49 -4.05 25.76 -23.90
N GLU A 50 -4.97 26.68 -23.61
CA GLU A 50 -5.64 26.83 -22.32
C GLU A 50 -6.46 25.57 -21.99
N GLU A 51 -7.15 25.01 -22.98
CA GLU A 51 -7.90 23.75 -22.81
C GLU A 51 -6.96 22.56 -22.49
N LYS A 52 -5.83 22.48 -23.16
CA LYS A 52 -4.81 21.44 -22.92
C LYS A 52 -4.22 21.56 -21.53
N VAL A 53 -3.82 22.75 -21.12
CA VAL A 53 -3.28 23.01 -19.78
C VAL A 53 -4.34 22.80 -18.69
N GLY A 54 -5.59 23.17 -18.96
CA GLY A 54 -6.71 22.87 -18.06
C GLY A 54 -6.86 21.36 -17.81
N GLN A 55 -6.70 20.51 -18.85
CA GLN A 55 -6.73 19.06 -18.66
C GLN A 55 -5.59 18.54 -17.76
N MET A 56 -4.45 19.22 -17.72
CA MET A 56 -3.31 18.89 -16.88
C MET A 56 -3.46 19.36 -15.42
N THR A 57 -4.58 20.00 -15.07
CA THR A 57 -4.85 20.62 -13.77
C THR A 57 -5.86 19.78 -12.99
N GLN A 58 -5.53 19.46 -11.73
CA GLN A 58 -6.42 18.77 -10.79
C GLN A 58 -6.64 19.63 -9.55
N LEU A 59 -7.89 19.93 -9.22
CA LEU A 59 -8.30 20.75 -8.07
C LEU A 59 -9.01 19.92 -7.00
N ASN A 60 -8.90 20.36 -5.74
CA ASN A 60 -9.69 19.83 -4.64
C ASN A 60 -11.17 20.25 -4.76
N LEU A 61 -12.08 19.39 -4.31
CA LEU A 61 -13.52 19.67 -4.24
C LEU A 61 -13.83 20.99 -3.52
N ASP A 62 -13.05 21.36 -2.50
CA ASP A 62 -13.22 22.56 -1.72
C ASP A 62 -13.20 23.84 -2.60
N VAL A 63 -12.38 23.87 -3.65
CA VAL A 63 -12.26 25.02 -4.55
C VAL A 63 -13.56 25.34 -5.27
N VAL A 64 -14.38 24.34 -5.51
CA VAL A 64 -15.66 24.46 -6.23
C VAL A 64 -16.88 24.37 -5.30
N SER A 65 -16.67 24.44 -3.99
CA SER A 65 -17.71 24.30 -2.96
C SER A 65 -18.00 25.62 -2.27
N VAL A 66 -19.16 25.67 -1.59
CA VAL A 66 -19.56 26.80 -0.74
C VAL A 66 -18.73 26.80 0.55
N GLY A 67 -18.22 27.94 0.93
CA GLY A 67 -17.29 28.13 2.04
C GLY A 67 -15.87 28.48 1.57
N SER A 68 -14.87 28.23 2.41
CA SER A 68 -13.46 28.40 2.09
C SER A 68 -12.73 27.06 2.12
N ILE A 69 -11.58 26.99 1.44
CA ILE A 69 -10.71 25.80 1.43
C ILE A 69 -10.44 25.35 2.87
N TYR A 70 -10.60 24.06 3.15
CA TYR A 70 -10.52 23.42 4.47
C TYR A 70 -11.57 23.87 5.51
N ASN A 71 -12.54 24.72 5.13
CA ASN A 71 -13.62 25.14 6.01
C ASN A 71 -14.91 25.37 5.19
N LEU A 72 -15.47 24.28 4.69
CA LEU A 72 -16.70 24.29 3.91
C LEU A 72 -17.92 24.55 4.79
N GLU A 73 -18.98 25.08 4.19
CA GLU A 73 -20.28 25.19 4.84
C GLU A 73 -20.98 23.82 4.87
N GLU A 74 -21.61 23.52 6.00
CA GLU A 74 -22.44 22.32 6.14
C GLU A 74 -23.95 22.68 6.18
N PRO A 75 -24.80 21.89 5.51
CA PRO A 75 -24.49 20.73 4.68
C PRO A 75 -23.77 21.11 3.39
N HIS A 76 -22.79 20.28 2.98
CA HIS A 76 -21.98 20.53 1.81
C HIS A 76 -22.80 20.83 0.55
N LYS A 77 -22.37 21.84 -0.22
CA LYS A 77 -22.95 22.23 -1.51
C LYS A 77 -21.85 22.68 -2.48
N LEU A 78 -22.05 22.41 -3.76
CA LEU A 78 -21.23 23.03 -4.81
C LEU A 78 -21.61 24.50 -4.95
N ASP A 79 -20.61 25.34 -5.23
CA ASP A 79 -20.80 26.74 -5.60
C ASP A 79 -20.82 26.84 -7.12
N SER A 80 -21.98 27.14 -7.69
CA SER A 80 -22.18 27.16 -9.14
C SER A 80 -21.27 28.15 -9.86
N SER A 81 -20.88 29.28 -9.22
CA SER A 81 -19.99 30.28 -9.80
C SER A 81 -18.56 29.78 -9.83
N LYS A 82 -18.06 29.24 -8.71
CA LYS A 82 -16.73 28.63 -8.63
C LYS A 82 -16.60 27.44 -9.57
N LEU A 83 -17.64 26.60 -9.62
CA LEU A 83 -17.67 25.43 -10.50
C LEU A 83 -17.62 25.84 -11.98
N TYR A 84 -18.41 26.86 -12.36
CA TYR A 84 -18.40 27.44 -13.72
C TYR A 84 -17.02 27.98 -14.07
N HIS A 85 -16.41 28.74 -13.16
CA HIS A 85 -15.05 29.27 -13.35
C HIS A 85 -14.03 28.15 -13.58
N ALA A 86 -14.03 27.11 -12.74
CA ALA A 86 -13.10 26.00 -12.85
C ALA A 86 -13.25 25.22 -14.17
N ILE A 87 -14.49 24.85 -14.52
CA ILE A 87 -14.73 23.91 -15.63
C ILE A 87 -14.84 24.66 -16.97
N VAL A 88 -15.54 25.78 -17.02
CA VAL A 88 -15.86 26.44 -18.29
C VAL A 88 -14.81 27.48 -18.66
N GLU A 89 -14.32 28.27 -17.69
CA GLU A 89 -13.36 29.33 -17.96
C GLU A 89 -11.91 28.87 -17.87
N ARG A 90 -11.60 28.00 -16.90
CA ARG A 90 -10.23 27.48 -16.68
C ARG A 90 -9.99 26.09 -17.27
N HIS A 91 -11.02 25.43 -17.82
CA HIS A 91 -10.97 24.14 -18.53
C HIS A 91 -10.38 22.98 -17.68
N VAL A 92 -10.50 23.03 -16.36
CA VAL A 92 -9.95 22.03 -15.43
C VAL A 92 -10.40 20.63 -15.81
N GLY A 93 -9.46 19.72 -15.91
CA GLY A 93 -9.70 18.34 -16.38
C GLY A 93 -9.97 17.31 -15.29
N SER A 94 -9.67 17.67 -14.04
CA SER A 94 -9.80 16.73 -12.90
C SER A 94 -10.18 17.46 -11.61
N ILE A 95 -10.99 16.77 -10.79
CA ILE A 95 -11.31 17.16 -9.41
C ILE A 95 -11.04 15.95 -8.52
N LEU A 96 -10.69 16.17 -7.25
CA LEU A 96 -10.35 15.10 -6.31
C LEU A 96 -10.89 15.32 -4.90
N ASN A 97 -10.82 14.21 -4.12
CA ASN A 97 -11.05 14.12 -2.67
C ASN A 97 -12.49 14.45 -2.22
N VAL A 98 -12.62 14.77 -0.94
CA VAL A 98 -13.87 15.02 -0.22
C VAL A 98 -13.70 16.23 0.69
N GLY A 99 -14.75 16.99 0.87
CA GLY A 99 -14.74 18.13 1.79
C GLY A 99 -14.85 17.68 3.25
N GLY A 100 -13.74 17.42 3.90
CA GLY A 100 -13.65 17.14 5.33
C GLY A 100 -14.02 15.72 5.77
N HIS A 101 -15.16 15.15 5.35
CA HIS A 101 -15.63 13.82 5.77
C HIS A 101 -16.44 13.10 4.69
N ALA A 102 -16.68 11.80 4.89
CA ALA A 102 -17.45 10.95 3.97
C ALA A 102 -18.88 11.47 3.71
N TYR A 103 -19.34 11.31 2.49
CA TYR A 103 -20.71 11.64 2.07
C TYR A 103 -21.54 10.40 1.80
N SER A 104 -22.87 10.57 1.80
CA SER A 104 -23.80 9.52 1.38
C SER A 104 -23.70 9.26 -0.12
N LEU A 105 -24.15 8.07 -0.53
CA LEU A 105 -24.22 7.67 -1.94
C LEU A 105 -25.05 8.65 -2.78
N GLU A 106 -26.17 9.11 -2.25
CA GLU A 106 -27.03 10.07 -2.92
C GLU A 106 -26.32 11.42 -3.11
N HIS A 107 -25.63 11.90 -2.07
CA HIS A 107 -24.91 13.17 -2.15
C HIS A 107 -23.75 13.11 -3.14
N TRP A 108 -22.98 12.02 -3.14
CA TRP A 108 -21.92 11.79 -4.15
C TRP A 108 -22.49 11.80 -5.58
N LYS A 109 -23.60 11.11 -5.83
CA LYS A 109 -24.25 11.11 -7.15
C LYS A 109 -24.66 12.52 -7.59
N ASN A 110 -25.13 13.35 -6.67
CA ASN A 110 -25.50 14.74 -6.96
C ASN A 110 -24.25 15.57 -7.34
N ILE A 111 -23.18 15.47 -6.52
CA ILE A 111 -21.91 16.16 -6.80
C ILE A 111 -21.36 15.78 -8.19
N ILE A 112 -21.20 14.50 -8.44
CA ILE A 112 -20.60 14.00 -9.70
C ILE A 112 -21.50 14.35 -10.90
N SER A 113 -22.82 14.26 -10.76
CA SER A 113 -23.77 14.59 -11.83
C SER A 113 -23.72 16.08 -12.18
N GLU A 114 -23.66 16.97 -11.19
CA GLU A 114 -23.59 18.41 -11.41
C GLU A 114 -22.28 18.80 -12.12
N ILE A 115 -21.13 18.27 -11.63
CA ILE A 115 -19.81 18.47 -12.25
C ILE A 115 -19.81 18.00 -13.71
N GLN A 116 -20.25 16.77 -13.97
CA GLN A 116 -20.23 16.19 -15.31
C GLN A 116 -21.21 16.86 -16.27
N ASN A 117 -22.42 17.19 -15.80
CA ASN A 117 -23.39 17.91 -16.60
C ASN A 117 -22.84 19.26 -17.09
N LEU A 118 -22.16 20.00 -16.21
CA LEU A 118 -21.52 21.25 -16.58
C LEU A 118 -20.38 21.04 -17.57
N ALA A 119 -19.51 20.07 -17.32
CA ALA A 119 -18.37 19.75 -18.17
C ALA A 119 -18.79 19.37 -19.60
N VAL A 120 -19.77 18.49 -19.73
CA VAL A 120 -20.22 17.99 -21.03
C VAL A 120 -21.09 19.01 -21.78
N SER A 121 -21.96 19.76 -21.08
CA SER A 121 -22.92 20.67 -21.73
C SER A 121 -22.40 22.09 -21.98
N LYS A 122 -21.47 22.59 -21.17
CA LYS A 122 -20.92 23.95 -21.20
C LYS A 122 -19.42 24.02 -21.36
N GLY A 123 -18.71 22.96 -20.96
CA GLY A 123 -17.27 22.83 -21.20
C GLY A 123 -16.98 22.80 -22.70
N LYS A 124 -15.92 23.46 -23.11
CA LYS A 124 -15.50 23.48 -24.51
C LYS A 124 -15.07 22.05 -24.93
N ASN A 125 -15.48 21.61 -26.10
CA ASN A 125 -15.29 20.27 -26.62
C ASN A 125 -15.96 19.12 -25.82
N GLY A 126 -16.75 19.42 -24.75
CA GLY A 126 -17.50 18.43 -23.98
C GLY A 126 -16.63 17.37 -23.29
N VAL A 127 -15.41 17.72 -22.89
CA VAL A 127 -14.48 16.78 -22.22
C VAL A 127 -14.94 16.52 -20.79
N PRO A 128 -15.25 15.25 -20.42
CA PRO A 128 -15.68 14.92 -19.06
C PRO A 128 -14.56 15.11 -18.04
N ILE A 129 -14.94 15.47 -16.80
CA ILE A 129 -14.03 15.52 -15.67
C ILE A 129 -13.63 14.08 -15.24
N ILE A 130 -12.36 13.85 -14.95
CA ILE A 130 -11.97 12.64 -14.21
C ILE A 130 -11.90 12.97 -12.72
N TYR A 131 -12.74 12.31 -11.91
CA TYR A 131 -12.77 12.51 -10.47
C TYR A 131 -11.95 11.44 -9.77
N GLY A 132 -11.00 11.85 -8.91
CA GLY A 132 -10.11 10.95 -8.17
C GLY A 132 -10.35 10.98 -6.67
N ILE A 133 -10.13 9.84 -5.98
CA ILE A 133 -10.30 9.73 -4.54
C ILE A 133 -9.35 8.71 -3.91
N ASP A 134 -9.02 8.89 -2.63
CA ASP A 134 -8.23 7.94 -1.84
C ASP A 134 -9.12 6.85 -1.21
N ALA A 135 -9.50 5.83 -1.96
CA ALA A 135 -10.19 4.65 -1.44
C ALA A 135 -9.17 3.54 -1.10
N ILE A 136 -8.41 3.76 -0.01
CA ILE A 136 -7.23 2.96 0.34
C ILE A 136 -7.62 1.58 0.89
N HIS A 137 -8.66 1.50 1.73
CA HIS A 137 -9.10 0.24 2.34
C HIS A 137 -10.63 0.09 2.29
N GLY A 138 -11.17 0.10 1.08
CA GLY A 138 -12.59 0.18 0.76
C GLY A 138 -12.98 1.57 0.28
N ALA A 139 -14.25 1.78 -0.06
CA ALA A 139 -14.78 3.10 -0.41
C ALA A 139 -14.94 3.96 0.85
N ASN A 140 -13.81 4.32 1.46
CA ASN A 140 -13.74 4.89 2.80
C ASN A 140 -14.40 6.28 2.93
N TYR A 141 -14.57 7.01 1.84
CA TYR A 141 -15.28 8.30 1.81
C TYR A 141 -16.76 8.20 1.38
N LEU A 142 -17.29 6.99 1.29
CA LEU A 142 -18.72 6.70 1.13
C LEU A 142 -19.27 6.19 2.46
N ILE A 143 -20.32 6.85 3.03
CA ILE A 143 -20.91 6.46 4.32
C ILE A 143 -21.43 5.02 4.28
N GLU A 144 -22.06 4.62 3.18
CA GLU A 144 -22.53 3.27 2.93
C GLU A 144 -21.44 2.29 2.54
N GLY A 145 -20.22 2.80 2.25
CA GLY A 145 -19.08 1.99 1.80
C GLY A 145 -18.50 1.11 2.91
N THR A 146 -17.93 0.00 2.49
CA THR A 146 -17.30 -0.98 3.36
C THR A 146 -15.92 -0.47 3.82
N LEU A 147 -15.67 -0.36 5.13
CA LEU A 147 -14.34 -0.15 5.70
C LEU A 147 -13.67 -1.52 5.90
N MET A 148 -12.70 -1.81 5.07
CA MET A 148 -11.97 -3.08 5.04
C MET A 148 -10.75 -3.06 5.98
N PRO A 149 -10.08 -4.20 6.23
CA PRO A 149 -8.76 -4.18 6.85
C PRO A 149 -7.81 -3.25 6.09
N GLN A 150 -6.95 -2.52 6.81
CA GLN A 150 -5.88 -1.72 6.21
C GLN A 150 -4.93 -2.61 5.39
N PRO A 151 -4.20 -2.08 4.38
CA PRO A 151 -3.35 -2.92 3.51
C PRO A 151 -2.34 -3.81 4.26
N LEU A 152 -1.73 -3.32 5.35
CA LEU A 152 -0.83 -4.13 6.18
C LEU A 152 -1.57 -5.30 6.87
N ALA A 153 -2.84 -5.09 7.25
CA ALA A 153 -3.70 -6.15 7.78
C ALA A 153 -4.11 -7.14 6.69
N GLN A 154 -4.39 -6.65 5.46
CA GLN A 154 -4.63 -7.53 4.31
C GLN A 154 -3.39 -8.38 3.98
N ALA A 155 -2.20 -7.79 4.06
CA ALA A 155 -0.92 -8.48 3.82
C ALA A 155 -0.69 -9.63 4.81
N ALA A 156 -1.15 -9.50 6.05
CA ALA A 156 -1.06 -10.58 7.04
C ALA A 156 -1.81 -11.86 6.63
N SER A 157 -2.78 -11.77 5.71
CA SER A 157 -3.47 -12.95 5.16
C SER A 157 -2.60 -13.78 4.21
N PHE A 158 -1.57 -13.20 3.59
CA PHE A 158 -0.78 -13.81 2.51
C PHE A 158 -1.67 -14.40 1.40
N ASN A 159 -2.79 -13.73 1.08
CA ASN A 159 -3.84 -14.25 0.20
C ASN A 159 -4.19 -13.25 -0.91
N ALA A 160 -3.57 -13.41 -2.07
CA ALA A 160 -3.78 -12.54 -3.22
C ALA A 160 -5.23 -12.61 -3.76
N GLU A 161 -5.87 -13.80 -3.73
CA GLU A 161 -7.27 -13.94 -4.16
C GLU A 161 -8.22 -13.13 -3.28
N LEU A 162 -7.96 -13.09 -1.97
CA LEU A 162 -8.74 -12.27 -1.04
C LEU A 162 -8.57 -10.78 -1.36
N VAL A 163 -7.34 -10.32 -1.58
CA VAL A 163 -7.04 -8.91 -1.90
C VAL A 163 -7.70 -8.50 -3.22
N GLU A 164 -7.69 -9.33 -4.26
CA GLU A 164 -8.41 -9.09 -5.53
C GLU A 164 -9.92 -8.89 -5.29
N LYS A 165 -10.54 -9.74 -4.47
CA LYS A 165 -11.97 -9.63 -4.13
C LYS A 165 -12.28 -8.35 -3.34
N LEU A 166 -11.44 -7.98 -2.36
CA LEU A 166 -11.60 -6.74 -1.60
C LEU A 166 -11.45 -5.50 -2.50
N ALA A 167 -10.47 -5.50 -3.39
CA ALA A 167 -10.28 -4.45 -4.38
C ALA A 167 -11.47 -4.35 -5.34
N SER A 168 -12.06 -5.48 -5.75
CA SER A 168 -13.27 -5.49 -6.60
C SER A 168 -14.48 -4.88 -5.90
N VAL A 169 -14.66 -5.13 -4.60
CA VAL A 169 -15.71 -4.47 -3.79
C VAL A 169 -15.44 -2.98 -3.68
N THR A 170 -14.20 -2.59 -3.40
CA THR A 170 -13.80 -1.17 -3.34
C THR A 170 -14.09 -0.46 -4.66
N ALA A 171 -13.75 -1.07 -5.79
CA ALA A 171 -14.06 -0.53 -7.12
C ALA A 171 -15.57 -0.36 -7.35
N TYR A 172 -16.34 -1.39 -7.02
CA TYR A 172 -17.80 -1.39 -7.15
C TYR A 172 -18.43 -0.24 -6.35
N GLU A 173 -18.08 -0.10 -5.07
CA GLU A 173 -18.66 0.93 -4.19
C GLU A 173 -18.18 2.34 -4.57
N THR A 174 -16.90 2.50 -4.97
CA THR A 174 -16.36 3.77 -5.47
C THR A 174 -17.05 4.18 -6.76
N ARG A 175 -17.25 3.25 -7.70
CA ARG A 175 -17.96 3.53 -8.94
C ARG A 175 -19.46 3.80 -8.72
N ALA A 176 -20.07 3.18 -7.71
CA ALA A 176 -21.44 3.48 -7.29
C ALA A 176 -21.62 4.94 -6.92
N SER A 177 -20.60 5.58 -6.34
CA SER A 177 -20.54 7.02 -6.04
C SER A 177 -20.37 7.90 -7.30
N GLY A 178 -20.16 7.30 -8.48
CA GLY A 178 -19.86 8.00 -9.74
C GLY A 178 -18.37 8.29 -9.93
N ILE A 179 -17.49 7.86 -9.04
CA ILE A 179 -16.06 8.16 -9.03
C ILE A 179 -15.30 7.07 -9.80
N PRO A 180 -14.58 7.41 -10.90
CA PRO A 180 -13.94 6.44 -11.78
C PRO A 180 -12.45 6.17 -11.47
N TRP A 181 -11.82 6.91 -10.56
CA TRP A 181 -10.38 6.88 -10.34
C TRP A 181 -10.04 6.76 -8.86
N ASN A 182 -9.25 5.74 -8.51
CA ASN A 182 -8.80 5.47 -7.13
C ASN A 182 -7.28 5.65 -7.00
N PHE A 183 -6.83 6.39 -5.98
CA PHE A 183 -5.42 6.60 -5.64
C PHE A 183 -4.86 5.44 -4.79
N SER A 184 -4.95 4.23 -5.30
CA SER A 184 -4.51 2.96 -4.70
C SER A 184 -4.20 1.94 -5.79
N PRO A 185 -3.30 0.96 -5.56
CA PRO A 185 -2.64 0.56 -4.33
C PRO A 185 -1.37 1.34 -3.98
N VAL A 186 -1.02 1.35 -2.67
CA VAL A 186 0.30 1.75 -2.19
C VAL A 186 1.27 0.59 -2.38
N LEU A 187 2.28 0.76 -3.22
CA LEU A 187 3.27 -0.26 -3.59
C LEU A 187 4.65 -0.02 -2.97
N ASP A 188 4.73 0.99 -2.09
CA ASP A 188 5.85 1.20 -1.21
C ASP A 188 6.06 0.00 -0.27
N LEU A 189 7.30 -0.28 0.14
CA LEU A 189 7.60 -1.36 1.07
C LEU A 189 7.68 -0.88 2.52
N GLY A 190 7.06 -1.58 3.44
CA GLY A 190 7.06 -1.29 4.88
C GLY A 190 8.37 -1.67 5.58
N ARG A 191 9.52 -1.10 5.15
CA ARG A 191 10.85 -1.40 5.70
C ARG A 191 11.33 -0.40 6.75
N GLN A 192 10.65 0.75 6.91
CA GLN A 192 10.91 1.74 7.95
C GLN A 192 9.72 1.78 8.91
N PRO A 193 9.79 1.14 10.09
CA PRO A 193 8.65 1.06 11.00
C PRO A 193 8.28 2.38 11.67
N LEU A 194 9.16 3.39 11.66
CA LEU A 194 8.81 4.74 12.12
C LEU A 194 7.94 5.50 11.13
N TRP A 195 7.98 5.13 9.83
CA TRP A 195 7.22 5.82 8.81
C TRP A 195 5.70 5.72 9.06
N SER A 196 5.04 6.88 9.11
CA SER A 196 3.64 6.99 9.51
C SER A 196 2.67 6.27 8.59
N ARG A 197 3.08 5.98 7.33
CA ARG A 197 2.28 5.32 6.30
C ARG A 197 2.61 3.82 6.14
N MET A 198 3.37 3.23 7.07
CA MET A 198 3.71 1.80 7.01
C MET A 198 2.45 0.92 6.89
N PHE A 199 1.36 1.28 7.56
CA PHE A 199 0.11 0.52 7.55
C PHE A 199 -0.60 0.50 6.17
N GLU A 200 -0.25 1.44 5.28
CA GLU A 200 -0.78 1.51 3.91
C GLU A 200 -0.07 0.53 2.96
N THR A 201 1.03 -0.10 3.39
CA THR A 201 1.86 -1.00 2.57
C THR A 201 1.45 -2.46 2.72
N TYR A 202 1.89 -3.29 1.78
CA TYR A 202 1.80 -4.75 1.89
C TYR A 202 2.98 -5.39 2.64
N GLY A 203 3.63 -4.64 3.54
CA GLY A 203 4.74 -5.12 4.36
C GLY A 203 6.11 -4.96 3.73
N GLU A 204 7.11 -5.67 4.29
CA GLU A 204 8.52 -5.44 3.95
C GLU A 204 9.04 -6.26 2.77
N ASP A 205 8.30 -7.29 2.34
CA ASP A 205 8.74 -8.25 1.35
C ASP A 205 8.31 -7.88 -0.07
N VAL A 206 9.26 -7.97 -1.01
CA VAL A 206 9.07 -7.63 -2.43
C VAL A 206 8.10 -8.60 -3.12
N HIS A 207 8.23 -9.92 -2.88
CA HIS A 207 7.42 -10.93 -3.55
C HIS A 207 5.96 -10.86 -3.09
N LEU A 208 5.74 -10.71 -1.77
CA LEU A 208 4.40 -10.51 -1.20
C LEU A 208 3.76 -9.23 -1.75
N ALA A 209 4.48 -8.10 -1.69
CA ALA A 209 3.95 -6.81 -2.15
C ALA A 209 3.64 -6.81 -3.66
N LYS A 210 4.45 -7.48 -4.49
CA LYS A 210 4.15 -7.71 -5.92
C LYS A 210 2.85 -8.47 -6.09
N ALA A 211 2.72 -9.65 -5.47
CA ALA A 211 1.57 -10.52 -5.62
C ALA A 211 0.26 -9.84 -5.18
N LEU A 212 0.29 -9.12 -4.04
CA LEU A 212 -0.88 -8.42 -3.54
C LEU A 212 -1.19 -7.14 -4.32
N GLY A 213 -0.17 -6.42 -4.80
CA GLY A 213 -0.32 -5.25 -5.66
C GLY A 213 -0.93 -5.59 -7.02
N GLU A 214 -0.46 -6.65 -7.68
CA GLU A 214 -1.03 -7.17 -8.94
C GLU A 214 -2.50 -7.57 -8.75
N ALA A 215 -2.81 -8.31 -7.67
CA ALA A 215 -4.17 -8.70 -7.33
C ALA A 215 -5.09 -7.50 -7.06
N CYS A 216 -4.59 -6.48 -6.37
CA CYS A 216 -5.31 -5.24 -6.10
C CYS A 216 -5.65 -4.48 -7.39
N ILE A 217 -4.68 -4.30 -8.29
CA ILE A 217 -4.89 -3.63 -9.59
C ILE A 217 -5.90 -4.40 -10.43
N LYS A 218 -5.79 -5.73 -10.48
CA LYS A 218 -6.75 -6.59 -11.17
C LYS A 218 -8.16 -6.45 -10.61
N GLY A 219 -8.31 -6.39 -9.29
CA GLY A 219 -9.59 -6.16 -8.63
C GLY A 219 -10.20 -4.79 -9.01
N TYR A 220 -9.39 -3.72 -9.01
CA TYR A 220 -9.84 -2.38 -9.36
C TYR A 220 -10.24 -2.24 -10.82
N GLN A 221 -9.39 -2.65 -11.75
CA GLN A 221 -9.56 -2.42 -13.18
C GLN A 221 -10.27 -3.57 -13.92
N GLY A 222 -10.17 -4.81 -13.41
CA GLY A 222 -10.61 -5.99 -14.15
C GLY A 222 -9.91 -6.11 -15.48
N ASP A 223 -10.53 -6.86 -16.40
CA ASP A 223 -10.06 -6.99 -17.79
C ASP A 223 -10.53 -5.82 -18.67
N ASN A 224 -11.53 -5.05 -18.19
CA ASN A 224 -12.10 -3.92 -18.90
C ASN A 224 -12.36 -2.75 -17.91
N PRO A 225 -11.48 -1.75 -17.86
CA PRO A 225 -11.64 -0.60 -16.96
C PRO A 225 -12.88 0.29 -17.24
N SER A 226 -13.46 0.21 -18.47
CA SER A 226 -14.68 0.95 -18.81
C SER A 226 -15.96 0.33 -18.20
N HIS A 227 -15.87 -0.87 -17.64
CA HIS A 227 -17.01 -1.51 -16.98
C HIS A 227 -17.52 -0.63 -15.82
N PRO A 228 -18.85 -0.41 -15.68
CA PRO A 228 -19.40 0.50 -14.67
C PRO A 228 -19.14 0.11 -13.21
N GLU A 229 -18.55 -1.05 -12.94
CA GLU A 229 -18.17 -1.50 -11.60
C GLU A 229 -16.63 -1.43 -11.37
N LYS A 230 -15.88 -0.82 -12.30
CA LYS A 230 -14.42 -0.75 -12.26
C LYS A 230 -13.93 0.69 -12.19
N VAL A 231 -12.72 0.87 -11.65
CA VAL A 231 -12.04 2.16 -11.50
C VAL A 231 -10.61 2.06 -12.00
N ALA A 232 -10.02 3.17 -12.41
CA ALA A 232 -8.58 3.24 -12.64
C ALA A 232 -7.82 3.05 -11.32
N ALA A 233 -6.79 2.21 -11.33
CA ALA A 233 -5.84 2.06 -10.25
C ALA A 233 -4.71 3.09 -10.38
N THR A 234 -4.17 3.53 -9.24
CA THR A 234 -2.97 4.37 -9.17
C THR A 234 -1.89 3.66 -8.38
N MET A 235 -0.86 3.18 -9.04
CA MET A 235 0.32 2.68 -8.34
C MET A 235 1.05 3.85 -7.67
N LYS A 236 1.31 3.77 -6.35
CA LYS A 236 1.92 4.86 -5.60
C LYS A 236 2.81 4.37 -4.44
N HIS A 237 3.81 5.15 -4.01
CA HIS A 237 4.26 6.43 -4.54
C HIS A 237 5.60 6.21 -5.26
N PHE A 238 5.66 6.46 -6.54
CA PHE A 238 6.82 6.17 -7.37
C PHE A 238 7.91 7.21 -7.17
N LEU A 239 9.09 6.93 -6.60
CA LEU A 239 9.68 5.65 -6.20
C LEU A 239 10.50 5.86 -4.92
N GLY A 240 10.58 4.83 -4.03
CA GLY A 240 11.49 4.82 -2.88
C GLY A 240 11.02 5.62 -1.65
N TYR A 241 9.77 6.06 -1.60
CA TYR A 241 9.20 6.95 -0.59
C TYR A 241 9.24 6.40 0.84
N SER A 242 9.08 5.10 1.01
CA SER A 242 8.83 4.44 2.31
C SER A 242 10.08 4.18 3.15
N LEU A 243 11.25 4.69 2.76
CA LEU A 243 12.47 4.54 3.53
C LEU A 243 13.07 5.92 3.92
N PRO A 244 12.29 6.84 4.51
CA PRO A 244 12.83 8.11 4.93
C PRO A 244 13.93 7.90 5.97
N PHE A 245 15.05 8.60 5.82
CA PHE A 245 16.23 8.43 6.68
C PHE A 245 15.91 8.71 8.17
N THR A 246 15.06 9.68 8.43
CA THR A 246 14.62 10.05 9.78
C THR A 246 13.43 9.25 10.30
N GLY A 247 12.81 8.41 9.45
CA GLY A 247 11.54 7.75 9.74
C GLY A 247 10.31 8.65 9.59
N ARG A 248 10.47 9.94 9.31
CA ARG A 248 9.37 10.91 9.20
C ARG A 248 8.90 11.05 7.76
N ASP A 249 7.61 11.28 7.61
CA ASP A 249 6.97 11.40 6.30
C ASP A 249 7.46 12.61 5.51
N ARG A 250 7.60 12.46 4.18
CA ARG A 250 8.07 13.51 3.24
C ARG A 250 9.44 14.10 3.61
N THR A 251 10.35 13.26 4.13
CA THR A 251 11.73 13.63 4.44
C THR A 251 12.71 12.87 3.54
N PRO A 252 14.00 13.31 3.45
CA PRO A 252 14.96 12.73 2.52
C PRO A 252 15.13 11.23 2.63
N VAL A 253 15.24 10.59 1.48
CA VAL A 253 15.53 9.17 1.32
C VAL A 253 16.89 9.00 0.63
N TYR A 254 17.73 8.13 1.17
CA TYR A 254 19.02 7.77 0.60
C TYR A 254 19.05 6.28 0.28
N ILE A 255 18.89 5.93 -0.98
CA ILE A 255 18.88 4.55 -1.47
C ILE A 255 19.90 4.42 -2.59
N HIS A 256 20.86 3.51 -2.43
CA HIS A 256 21.80 3.21 -3.50
C HIS A 256 21.05 2.67 -4.74
N PRO A 257 21.41 3.06 -5.99
CA PRO A 257 20.69 2.64 -7.21
C PRO A 257 20.47 1.13 -7.33
N ARG A 258 21.43 0.32 -6.90
CA ARG A 258 21.29 -1.14 -6.85
C ARG A 258 20.15 -1.59 -5.93
N GLN A 259 20.08 -1.02 -4.71
CA GLN A 259 18.99 -1.34 -3.76
C GLN A 259 17.62 -0.83 -4.24
N LEU A 260 17.60 0.33 -4.90
CA LEU A 260 16.38 0.86 -5.49
C LEU A 260 15.79 -0.12 -6.51
N ARG A 261 16.63 -0.68 -7.39
CA ARG A 261 16.25 -1.69 -8.38
C ARG A 261 15.96 -3.07 -7.78
N GLU A 262 16.65 -3.45 -6.73
CA GLU A 262 16.50 -4.75 -6.07
C GLU A 262 15.19 -4.87 -5.27
N TYR A 263 14.81 -3.79 -4.58
CA TYR A 263 13.72 -3.83 -3.62
C TYR A 263 12.52 -2.96 -4.02
N PHE A 264 12.73 -1.70 -4.39
CA PHE A 264 11.63 -0.73 -4.52
C PHE A 264 11.01 -0.69 -5.92
N LEU A 265 11.78 -0.94 -6.96
CA LEU A 265 11.30 -0.92 -8.35
C LEU A 265 10.38 -2.11 -8.71
N PRO A 266 10.62 -3.35 -8.24
CA PRO A 266 9.90 -4.52 -8.74
C PRO A 266 8.39 -4.52 -8.48
N THR A 267 7.90 -3.85 -7.45
CA THR A 267 6.46 -3.71 -7.18
C THR A 267 5.78 -2.83 -8.22
N PHE A 268 6.43 -1.76 -8.65
CA PHE A 268 5.95 -0.88 -9.71
C PHE A 268 6.09 -1.51 -11.10
N GLU A 269 7.17 -2.23 -11.35
CA GLU A 269 7.34 -3.01 -12.58
C GLU A 269 6.21 -4.03 -12.75
N ALA A 270 5.86 -4.74 -11.69
CA ALA A 270 4.73 -5.67 -11.69
C ALA A 270 3.40 -4.94 -11.96
N ALA A 271 3.19 -3.78 -11.35
CA ALA A 271 2.00 -2.95 -11.57
C ALA A 271 1.89 -2.46 -13.03
N VAL A 272 3.00 -2.05 -13.64
CA VAL A 272 3.04 -1.67 -15.07
C VAL A 272 2.67 -2.86 -15.95
N ARG A 273 3.22 -4.05 -15.67
CA ARG A 273 2.85 -5.28 -16.42
C ARG A 273 1.39 -5.67 -16.23
N GLN A 274 0.83 -5.45 -15.04
CA GLN A 274 -0.60 -5.67 -14.75
C GLN A 274 -1.51 -4.64 -15.43
N GLY A 275 -0.95 -3.59 -16.05
CA GLY A 275 -1.69 -2.58 -16.80
C GLY A 275 -2.28 -1.46 -15.94
N ALA A 276 -1.65 -1.08 -14.84
CA ALA A 276 -2.04 0.09 -14.05
C ALA A 276 -2.18 1.33 -14.95
N LEU A 277 -3.33 2.02 -14.87
CA LEU A 277 -3.61 3.16 -15.76
C LEU A 277 -2.95 4.45 -15.30
N THR A 278 -2.62 4.59 -14.02
CA THR A 278 -2.06 5.82 -13.48
C THR A 278 -0.96 5.55 -12.46
N VAL A 279 -0.08 6.51 -12.26
CA VAL A 279 0.97 6.50 -11.24
C VAL A 279 0.99 7.85 -10.51
N MET A 280 1.09 7.79 -9.17
CA MET A 280 1.33 8.96 -8.32
C MET A 280 2.79 8.98 -7.88
N ILE A 281 3.42 10.16 -7.96
CA ILE A 281 4.85 10.31 -7.72
C ILE A 281 5.13 10.49 -6.22
N ASN A 282 6.28 10.02 -5.78
CA ASN A 282 6.80 10.18 -4.43
C ASN A 282 6.89 11.64 -4.01
N SER A 283 6.24 12.00 -2.90
CA SER A 283 6.16 13.37 -2.36
C SER A 283 7.44 13.85 -1.67
N GLY A 284 8.49 13.04 -1.64
CA GLY A 284 9.78 13.37 -1.05
C GLY A 284 10.89 13.57 -2.08
N GLU A 285 12.13 13.51 -1.57
CA GLU A 285 13.34 13.54 -2.38
C GLU A 285 14.09 12.21 -2.28
N LEU A 286 14.66 11.77 -3.38
CA LEU A 286 15.51 10.59 -3.46
C LEU A 286 16.95 11.02 -3.76
N ASN A 287 17.89 10.68 -2.86
CA ASN A 287 19.30 11.00 -3.01
C ASN A 287 19.58 12.50 -3.27
N GLY A 288 18.77 13.38 -2.68
CA GLY A 288 18.91 14.83 -2.78
C GLY A 288 18.18 15.48 -3.96
N ILE A 289 17.43 14.72 -4.77
CA ILE A 289 16.63 15.26 -5.88
C ILE A 289 15.13 15.01 -5.56
N PRO A 290 14.31 16.06 -5.52
CA PRO A 290 12.86 15.91 -5.41
C PRO A 290 12.31 15.10 -6.59
N CYS A 291 11.54 14.04 -6.31
CA CYS A 291 11.08 13.13 -7.36
C CYS A 291 10.26 13.80 -8.45
N HIS A 292 9.55 14.89 -8.12
CA HIS A 292 8.78 15.70 -9.09
C HIS A 292 9.63 16.57 -10.03
N ALA A 293 10.94 16.66 -9.82
CA ALA A 293 11.90 17.34 -10.69
C ALA A 293 12.97 16.40 -11.25
N ASP A 294 12.82 15.09 -11.01
CA ASP A 294 13.81 14.09 -11.41
C ASP A 294 13.47 13.47 -12.77
N TYR A 295 14.14 13.93 -13.81
CA TYR A 295 14.00 13.43 -15.19
C TYR A 295 14.38 11.94 -15.31
N ASP A 296 15.42 11.51 -14.58
CA ASP A 296 15.87 10.12 -14.65
C ASP A 296 14.82 9.16 -14.06
N ILE A 297 14.16 9.55 -12.98
CA ILE A 297 13.07 8.75 -12.39
C ILE A 297 11.81 8.80 -13.27
N LEU A 298 11.37 9.99 -13.70
CA LEU A 298 10.06 10.17 -14.35
C LEU A 298 10.08 9.81 -15.83
N THR A 299 11.18 10.08 -16.53
CA THR A 299 11.27 9.83 -17.97
C THR A 299 12.15 8.63 -18.27
N VAL A 300 13.40 8.58 -17.78
CA VAL A 300 14.29 7.47 -18.13
C VAL A 300 13.77 6.17 -17.54
N LEU A 301 13.56 6.10 -16.22
CA LEU A 301 13.15 4.86 -15.57
C LEU A 301 11.69 4.51 -15.84
N LEU A 302 10.74 5.42 -15.53
CA LEU A 302 9.30 5.13 -15.63
C LEU A 302 8.85 4.93 -17.08
N ARG A 303 9.27 5.81 -18.01
CA ARG A 303 8.77 5.78 -19.39
C ARG A 303 9.61 4.90 -20.30
N ASN A 304 10.94 5.08 -20.29
CA ASN A 304 11.81 4.42 -21.25
C ASN A 304 12.17 2.98 -20.84
N GLU A 305 12.48 2.74 -19.55
CA GLU A 305 12.83 1.41 -19.09
C GLU A 305 11.59 0.56 -18.77
N LEU A 306 10.67 1.04 -17.92
CA LEU A 306 9.47 0.29 -17.55
C LEU A 306 8.38 0.31 -18.63
N GLY A 307 8.45 1.23 -19.60
CA GLY A 307 7.48 1.33 -20.68
C GLY A 307 6.08 1.80 -20.24
N PHE A 308 5.96 2.48 -19.10
CA PHE A 308 4.67 2.95 -18.59
C PHE A 308 4.03 3.97 -19.53
N LYS A 309 2.81 3.69 -20.00
CA LYS A 309 2.09 4.51 -20.98
C LYS A 309 0.93 5.31 -20.39
N GLY A 310 0.62 5.08 -19.10
CA GLY A 310 -0.49 5.74 -18.41
C GLY A 310 -0.17 7.15 -17.92
N LEU A 311 -1.08 7.74 -17.16
CA LEU A 311 -1.02 9.08 -16.59
C LEU A 311 -0.10 9.12 -15.36
N ALA A 312 0.85 10.07 -15.33
CA ALA A 312 1.65 10.41 -14.15
C ALA A 312 1.09 11.67 -13.47
N VAL A 313 0.60 11.52 -12.25
CA VAL A 313 0.05 12.61 -11.43
C VAL A 313 0.99 12.93 -10.26
N THR A 314 1.08 14.20 -9.85
CA THR A 314 1.79 14.56 -8.62
C THR A 314 1.03 14.10 -7.37
N ASP A 315 1.68 14.08 -6.21
CA ASP A 315 1.00 14.08 -4.92
C ASP A 315 0.62 15.52 -4.53
N TRP A 316 0.03 15.71 -3.36
CA TRP A 316 -0.60 16.93 -2.86
C TRP A 316 0.38 18.11 -2.78
N GLU A 317 0.13 19.17 -3.57
CA GLU A 317 0.92 20.43 -3.62
C GLU A 317 2.42 20.26 -3.98
N ASP A 318 2.84 19.14 -4.54
CA ASP A 318 4.27 18.84 -4.64
C ASP A 318 5.02 19.71 -5.66
N ILE A 319 4.35 20.32 -6.63
CA ILE A 319 4.99 21.33 -7.47
C ILE A 319 5.30 22.60 -6.66
N GLU A 320 4.39 23.05 -5.81
CA GLU A 320 4.62 24.20 -4.94
C GLU A 320 5.71 23.93 -3.90
N LYS A 321 5.78 22.67 -3.41
CA LYS A 321 6.83 22.24 -2.48
C LYS A 321 8.24 22.31 -3.07
N LEU A 322 8.41 22.28 -4.38
CA LEU A 322 9.74 22.53 -5.00
C LEU A 322 10.27 23.93 -4.65
N VAL A 323 9.37 24.90 -4.45
CA VAL A 323 9.71 26.27 -4.02
C VAL A 323 9.82 26.33 -2.49
N LEU A 324 8.76 25.94 -1.79
CA LEU A 324 8.60 26.22 -0.35
C LEU A 324 9.38 25.27 0.55
N VAL A 325 9.53 24.01 0.16
CA VAL A 325 10.11 22.93 0.97
C VAL A 325 11.48 22.53 0.45
N HIS A 326 11.57 22.07 -0.78
CA HIS A 326 12.80 21.56 -1.38
C HIS A 326 13.75 22.67 -1.83
N ARG A 327 13.23 23.87 -2.12
CA ARG A 327 14.01 25.05 -2.51
C ARG A 327 14.91 24.83 -3.75
N VAL A 328 14.43 24.03 -4.69
CA VAL A 328 15.10 23.77 -5.98
C VAL A 328 14.55 24.64 -7.11
N ALA A 329 13.50 25.40 -6.84
CA ALA A 329 12.91 26.40 -7.72
C ALA A 329 12.77 27.73 -6.99
N ALA A 330 13.04 28.86 -7.67
CA ALA A 330 12.93 30.19 -7.07
C ALA A 330 11.49 30.70 -6.97
N ASN A 331 10.59 30.19 -7.81
CA ASN A 331 9.18 30.57 -7.88
C ASN A 331 8.34 29.47 -8.55
N MET A 332 7.00 29.65 -8.55
CA MET A 332 6.06 28.67 -9.11
C MET A 332 6.31 28.39 -10.60
N ARG A 333 6.64 29.40 -11.39
CA ARG A 333 6.93 29.24 -12.81
C ARG A 333 8.11 28.28 -13.06
N GLU A 334 9.20 28.45 -12.30
CA GLU A 334 10.37 27.56 -12.39
C GLU A 334 10.03 26.15 -11.91
N ALA A 335 9.25 26.01 -10.83
CA ALA A 335 8.78 24.70 -10.33
C ALA A 335 7.95 23.95 -11.37
N VAL A 336 7.02 24.64 -12.05
CA VAL A 336 6.22 24.08 -13.14
C VAL A 336 7.10 23.64 -14.31
N LYS A 337 8.08 24.49 -14.71
CA LYS A 337 9.04 24.15 -15.78
C LYS A 337 9.82 22.87 -15.46
N LEU A 338 10.36 22.76 -14.24
CA LEU A 338 11.10 21.58 -13.80
C LEU A 338 10.22 20.32 -13.84
N SER A 339 9.03 20.36 -13.25
CA SER A 339 8.16 19.19 -13.11
C SER A 339 7.64 18.69 -14.45
N ILE A 340 7.17 19.60 -15.31
CA ILE A 340 6.60 19.22 -16.61
C ILE A 340 7.68 18.67 -17.54
N ASN A 341 8.87 19.30 -17.58
CA ASN A 341 9.98 18.80 -18.38
C ASN A 341 10.59 17.51 -17.82
N ALA A 342 10.47 17.23 -16.51
CA ALA A 342 10.86 15.96 -15.92
C ALA A 342 9.93 14.79 -16.32
N GLY A 343 8.64 15.04 -16.59
CA GLY A 343 7.73 13.99 -17.07
C GLY A 343 6.35 13.95 -16.41
N ILE A 344 5.98 14.92 -15.58
CA ILE A 344 4.64 15.02 -14.98
C ILE A 344 3.58 15.31 -16.05
N ASP A 345 2.45 14.58 -16.02
CA ASP A 345 1.34 14.81 -16.96
C ASP A 345 0.19 15.60 -16.33
N MET A 346 -0.13 15.34 -15.05
CA MET A 346 -1.19 16.06 -14.33
C MET A 346 -0.67 16.55 -12.99
N ALA A 347 -0.98 17.79 -12.66
CA ALA A 347 -0.58 18.43 -11.43
C ALA A 347 -1.75 18.45 -10.43
N MET A 348 -1.58 17.78 -9.29
CA MET A 348 -2.44 17.93 -8.12
C MET A 348 -2.06 19.25 -7.44
N VAL A 349 -2.64 20.34 -7.92
CA VAL A 349 -2.48 21.71 -7.41
C VAL A 349 -3.79 22.13 -6.77
N PRO A 350 -4.10 21.56 -5.59
CA PRO A 350 -5.47 21.36 -5.15
C PRO A 350 -6.20 22.69 -4.87
N ASN A 351 -5.49 23.79 -4.65
CA ASN A 351 -6.06 24.96 -4.00
C ASN A 351 -6.17 26.20 -4.89
N ASP A 352 -5.50 26.26 -6.05
CA ASP A 352 -5.48 27.46 -6.90
C ASP A 352 -5.10 27.18 -8.36
N TYR A 353 -5.00 28.23 -9.18
CA TYR A 353 -4.73 28.16 -10.63
C TYR A 353 -3.32 28.63 -11.02
N ARG A 354 -2.41 28.87 -10.07
CA ARG A 354 -1.04 29.37 -10.37
C ARG A 354 -0.26 28.42 -11.28
N PHE A 355 -0.49 27.13 -11.19
CA PHE A 355 0.07 26.14 -12.12
C PHE A 355 -0.38 26.39 -13.56
N THR A 356 -1.69 26.57 -13.76
CA THR A 356 -2.29 26.80 -15.08
C THR A 356 -1.70 28.01 -15.73
N ASP A 357 -1.64 29.16 -15.01
CA ASP A 357 -1.12 30.42 -15.53
C ASP A 357 0.37 30.31 -15.88
N ALA A 358 1.16 29.67 -15.00
CA ALA A 358 2.59 29.46 -15.23
C ALA A 358 2.88 28.57 -16.45
N LEU A 359 2.10 27.46 -16.61
CA LEU A 359 2.31 26.54 -17.73
C LEU A 359 1.93 27.17 -19.09
N ILE A 360 0.86 27.98 -19.15
CA ILE A 360 0.49 28.72 -20.35
C ILE A 360 1.61 29.71 -20.74
N ASP A 361 2.16 30.44 -19.78
CA ASP A 361 3.27 31.37 -20.02
C ASP A 361 4.54 30.63 -20.49
N LEU A 362 4.90 29.51 -19.88
CA LEU A 362 6.03 28.65 -20.26
C LEU A 362 5.88 28.07 -21.68
N ALA A 363 4.67 27.69 -22.06
CA ALA A 363 4.40 27.23 -23.42
C ALA A 363 4.53 28.37 -24.46
N ASN A 364 3.98 29.51 -24.15
CA ASN A 364 4.08 30.72 -25.04
C ASN A 364 5.52 31.21 -25.20
N SER A 365 6.35 31.09 -24.16
CA SER A 365 7.79 31.43 -24.25
C SER A 365 8.65 30.29 -24.85
N GLY A 366 8.09 29.11 -25.12
CA GLY A 366 8.80 27.98 -25.69
C GLY A 366 9.70 27.22 -24.68
N GLU A 367 9.61 27.52 -23.38
CA GLU A 367 10.39 26.84 -22.33
C GLU A 367 9.82 25.50 -21.93
N VAL A 368 8.54 25.26 -22.21
CA VAL A 368 7.88 23.96 -22.26
C VAL A 368 7.33 23.77 -23.65
N SER A 369 7.73 22.70 -24.33
CA SER A 369 7.33 22.46 -25.71
C SER A 369 5.87 22.03 -25.82
N MET A 370 5.22 22.40 -26.94
CA MET A 370 3.87 21.92 -27.26
C MET A 370 3.81 20.40 -27.41
N GLU A 371 4.92 19.78 -27.84
CA GLU A 371 5.04 18.31 -27.90
C GLU A 371 4.88 17.69 -26.51
N ARG A 372 5.59 18.21 -25.48
CA ARG A 372 5.50 17.73 -24.09
C ARG A 372 4.08 17.92 -23.53
N ILE A 373 3.42 19.05 -23.82
CA ILE A 373 2.02 19.29 -23.41
C ILE A 373 1.09 18.30 -24.11
N ASN A 374 1.28 18.09 -25.42
CA ASN A 374 0.46 17.13 -26.18
C ASN A 374 0.62 15.69 -25.67
N GLU A 375 1.82 15.27 -25.31
CA GLU A 375 2.06 13.97 -24.68
C GLU A 375 1.28 13.79 -23.36
N ALA A 376 1.31 14.80 -22.48
CA ALA A 376 0.58 14.78 -21.22
C ALA A 376 -0.93 14.68 -21.46
N VAL A 377 -1.46 15.54 -22.31
CA VAL A 377 -2.89 15.55 -22.65
C VAL A 377 -3.33 14.25 -23.32
N TYR A 378 -2.49 13.68 -24.20
CA TYR A 378 -2.76 12.37 -24.81
C TYR A 378 -2.94 11.28 -23.76
N ARG A 379 -2.06 11.20 -22.75
CA ARG A 379 -2.14 10.21 -21.67
C ARG A 379 -3.37 10.44 -20.76
N ILE A 380 -3.70 11.68 -20.47
CA ILE A 380 -4.90 12.04 -19.70
C ILE A 380 -6.16 11.60 -20.46
N LEU A 381 -6.27 11.96 -21.74
CA LEU A 381 -7.41 11.57 -22.56
C LEU A 381 -7.47 10.06 -22.76
N HIS A 382 -6.32 9.37 -22.91
CA HIS A 382 -6.28 7.91 -22.97
C HIS A 382 -6.92 7.28 -21.72
N VAL A 383 -6.60 7.74 -20.51
CA VAL A 383 -7.23 7.23 -19.28
C VAL A 383 -8.73 7.53 -19.28
N LYS A 384 -9.16 8.73 -19.67
CA LYS A 384 -10.60 9.08 -19.74
C LYS A 384 -11.37 8.19 -20.73
N TYR A 385 -10.81 7.91 -21.92
CA TYR A 385 -11.40 6.97 -22.88
C TYR A 385 -11.41 5.54 -22.35
N SER A 386 -10.31 5.09 -21.75
CA SER A 386 -10.22 3.73 -21.18
C SER A 386 -11.24 3.49 -20.05
N LEU A 387 -11.66 4.53 -19.36
CA LEU A 387 -12.73 4.48 -18.35
C LEU A 387 -14.14 4.64 -18.90
N GLY A 388 -14.29 4.83 -20.22
CA GLY A 388 -15.59 5.03 -20.88
C GLY A 388 -16.26 6.35 -20.56
N LEU A 389 -15.51 7.38 -20.08
CA LEU A 389 -16.12 8.65 -19.63
C LEU A 389 -16.73 9.46 -20.76
N PHE A 390 -16.29 9.30 -22.01
CA PHE A 390 -16.88 9.97 -23.15
C PHE A 390 -18.22 9.38 -23.57
N ASP A 391 -18.43 8.08 -23.32
CA ASP A 391 -19.69 7.38 -23.61
C ASP A 391 -20.68 7.53 -22.45
N ALA A 392 -20.17 7.44 -21.21
CA ALA A 392 -20.95 7.55 -19.98
C ALA A 392 -20.16 8.35 -18.92
N PRO A 393 -20.20 9.70 -18.98
CA PRO A 393 -19.45 10.58 -18.07
C PRO A 393 -19.88 10.43 -16.60
N PHE A 394 -21.08 9.98 -16.38
CA PHE A 394 -21.62 9.59 -15.06
C PHE A 394 -22.25 8.20 -15.18
N THR A 395 -22.40 7.52 -14.05
CA THR A 395 -23.05 6.22 -14.04
C THR A 395 -24.47 6.32 -14.58
N PRO A 396 -24.83 5.54 -15.61
CA PRO A 396 -26.19 5.56 -16.16
C PRO A 396 -27.21 5.30 -15.05
N SER A 397 -28.32 6.03 -15.06
CA SER A 397 -29.43 5.82 -14.11
C SER A 397 -30.04 4.43 -14.20
N SER A 398 -29.83 3.74 -15.35
CA SER A 398 -30.21 2.34 -15.57
C SER A 398 -29.32 1.33 -14.84
N HIS A 399 -28.06 1.69 -14.50
CA HIS A 399 -27.19 0.80 -13.74
C HIS A 399 -27.41 0.98 -12.25
N GLN A 400 -27.83 -0.07 -11.58
CA GLN A 400 -28.05 -0.10 -10.14
C GLN A 400 -26.90 -0.83 -9.45
N TYR A 401 -26.57 -0.40 -8.23
CA TYR A 401 -25.55 -1.02 -7.40
C TYR A 401 -26.20 -1.68 -6.16
N PRO A 402 -26.93 -2.80 -6.34
CA PRO A 402 -27.68 -3.44 -5.25
C PRO A 402 -26.78 -4.09 -4.19
N LEU A 403 -25.47 -4.23 -4.47
CA LEU A 403 -24.53 -4.87 -3.53
C LEU A 403 -23.93 -3.89 -2.52
N VAL A 404 -24.11 -2.57 -2.68
CA VAL A 404 -23.71 -1.61 -1.62
C VAL A 404 -24.48 -1.94 -0.35
N GLN A 405 -23.77 -2.04 0.79
CA GLN A 405 -24.28 -2.51 2.08
C GLN A 405 -24.87 -3.94 2.09
N SER A 406 -24.51 -4.78 1.11
CA SER A 406 -25.03 -6.15 1.07
C SER A 406 -24.38 -7.06 2.13
N ASP A 407 -25.12 -8.08 2.54
CA ASP A 407 -24.60 -9.16 3.39
C ASP A 407 -23.40 -9.88 2.76
N SER A 408 -23.33 -9.95 1.44
CA SER A 408 -22.20 -10.58 0.74
C SER A 408 -20.91 -9.81 0.97
N PHE A 409 -20.94 -8.47 0.87
CA PHE A 409 -19.80 -7.60 1.13
C PHE A 409 -19.42 -7.62 2.61
N ALA A 410 -20.40 -7.59 3.50
CA ALA A 410 -20.19 -7.71 4.95
C ALA A 410 -19.52 -9.05 5.33
N ARG A 411 -19.95 -10.17 4.72
CA ARG A 411 -19.32 -11.49 4.94
C ARG A 411 -17.88 -11.56 4.41
N LEU A 412 -17.62 -11.00 3.22
CA LEU A 412 -16.26 -10.94 2.68
C LEU A 412 -15.34 -10.11 3.59
N ASN A 413 -15.82 -8.95 4.05
CA ASN A 413 -15.07 -8.08 4.96
C ASN A 413 -14.79 -8.78 6.32
N LEU A 414 -15.77 -9.51 6.87
CA LEU A 414 -15.57 -10.31 8.09
C LEU A 414 -14.52 -11.40 7.87
N GLU A 415 -14.54 -12.07 6.73
CA GLU A 415 -13.53 -13.09 6.40
C GLU A 415 -12.14 -12.46 6.24
N ALA A 416 -12.04 -11.28 5.63
CA ALA A 416 -10.78 -10.54 5.54
C ALA A 416 -10.23 -10.15 6.93
N ALA A 417 -11.11 -9.64 7.81
CA ALA A 417 -10.74 -9.35 9.18
C ALA A 417 -10.25 -10.60 9.92
N ARG A 418 -10.93 -11.76 9.76
CA ARG A 418 -10.50 -13.03 10.37
C ARG A 418 -9.11 -13.48 9.91
N GLN A 419 -8.82 -13.35 8.61
CA GLN A 419 -7.52 -13.74 8.05
C GLN A 419 -6.39 -12.78 8.40
N SER A 420 -6.69 -11.57 8.86
CA SER A 420 -5.69 -10.57 9.24
C SER A 420 -5.15 -10.70 10.67
N PHE A 421 -5.82 -11.47 11.54
CA PHE A 421 -5.40 -11.63 12.94
C PHE A 421 -4.18 -12.54 13.06
N ILE A 422 -3.15 -12.04 13.75
CA ILE A 422 -1.89 -12.73 13.98
C ILE A 422 -1.81 -13.14 15.45
N LEU A 423 -1.78 -14.44 15.72
CA LEU A 423 -1.54 -14.97 17.06
C LEU A 423 -0.02 -15.07 17.27
N LEU A 424 0.56 -14.11 18.00
CA LEU A 424 2.00 -14.04 18.22
C LEU A 424 2.48 -15.03 19.32
N LYS A 425 1.64 -15.26 20.33
CA LYS A 425 1.92 -16.12 21.48
C LYS A 425 0.66 -16.80 21.98
N ASN A 426 0.76 -18.07 22.40
CA ASN A 426 -0.35 -18.81 23.04
C ASN A 426 0.18 -19.91 23.96
N ASN A 427 0.70 -19.51 25.11
CA ASN A 427 1.25 -20.43 26.10
C ASN A 427 0.14 -21.22 26.78
N LYS A 428 0.42 -22.50 27.07
CA LYS A 428 -0.49 -23.39 27.78
C LYS A 428 -1.89 -23.53 27.16
N GLN A 429 -1.99 -23.25 25.85
CA GLN A 429 -3.28 -23.22 25.14
C GLN A 429 -4.31 -22.30 25.84
N THR A 430 -3.88 -21.10 26.24
CA THR A 430 -4.74 -20.10 26.88
C THR A 430 -5.93 -19.74 26.00
N LEU A 431 -5.75 -19.71 24.70
CA LEU A 431 -6.78 -19.52 23.67
C LEU A 431 -7.02 -20.83 22.91
N PRO A 432 -8.25 -21.09 22.42
CA PRO A 432 -9.47 -20.28 22.57
C PRO A 432 -10.12 -20.38 23.95
N LEU A 433 -10.93 -19.37 24.29
CA LEU A 433 -11.76 -19.33 25.50
C LEU A 433 -13.11 -20.04 25.26
N LYS A 434 -13.69 -20.64 26.30
CA LYS A 434 -15.06 -21.14 26.24
C LYS A 434 -16.05 -19.97 26.28
N ALA A 435 -17.07 -19.96 25.44
CA ALA A 435 -18.02 -18.85 25.28
C ALA A 435 -18.88 -18.56 26.55
N ASP A 436 -19.10 -19.55 27.41
CA ASP A 436 -19.83 -19.41 28.68
C ASP A 436 -18.98 -18.81 29.82
N ARG A 437 -17.69 -18.63 29.58
CA ARG A 437 -16.73 -18.17 30.59
C ARG A 437 -16.88 -16.66 30.85
N LEU A 438 -16.80 -16.27 32.11
CA LEU A 438 -16.59 -14.86 32.46
C LEU A 438 -15.22 -14.39 31.91
N VAL A 439 -15.20 -13.24 31.25
CA VAL A 439 -13.99 -12.59 30.72
C VAL A 439 -13.95 -11.15 31.21
N GLN A 440 -12.79 -10.68 31.63
CA GLN A 440 -12.56 -9.26 31.88
C GLN A 440 -11.83 -8.64 30.70
N VAL A 441 -12.22 -7.43 30.28
CA VAL A 441 -11.63 -6.70 29.16
C VAL A 441 -11.27 -5.29 29.64
N ALA A 442 -10.01 -4.93 29.51
CA ALA A 442 -9.52 -3.61 29.95
C ALA A 442 -8.79 -2.89 28.80
N GLY A 443 -9.03 -1.60 28.62
CA GLY A 443 -8.32 -0.82 27.58
C GLY A 443 -8.98 0.50 27.19
N GLN A 444 -8.37 1.19 26.23
CA GLN A 444 -8.80 2.50 25.74
C GLN A 444 -9.90 2.40 24.67
N SER A 445 -9.81 1.45 23.76
CA SER A 445 -10.64 1.36 22.54
C SER A 445 -11.89 0.50 22.68
N LEU A 446 -12.40 0.31 23.91
CA LEU A 446 -13.55 -0.56 24.17
C LEU A 446 -14.81 -0.07 23.45
N ASN A 447 -15.03 1.23 23.41
CA ASN A 447 -16.21 1.87 22.87
C ASN A 447 -15.92 2.85 21.72
N ASP A 448 -14.78 2.69 21.05
CA ASP A 448 -14.36 3.57 19.96
C ASP A 448 -13.81 2.78 18.77
N VAL A 449 -14.56 2.75 17.68
CA VAL A 449 -14.21 2.01 16.45
C VAL A 449 -13.12 2.69 15.63
N ARG A 450 -12.78 3.96 15.89
CA ARG A 450 -11.74 4.68 15.15
C ARG A 450 -10.39 3.99 15.25
N TYR A 451 -10.04 3.48 16.42
CA TYR A 451 -8.82 2.68 16.61
C TYR A 451 -8.75 1.43 15.72
N TRP A 452 -9.92 0.81 15.44
CA TRP A 452 -10.02 -0.43 14.67
C TRP A 452 -9.97 -0.19 13.16
N ASN A 453 -10.49 0.95 12.72
CA ASN A 453 -10.51 1.33 11.31
C ASN A 453 -9.21 2.01 10.86
N GLY A 454 -8.60 2.83 11.72
CA GLY A 454 -7.39 3.58 11.39
C GLY A 454 -7.64 4.85 10.58
N ALA A 455 -6.57 5.44 10.08
CA ALA A 455 -6.63 6.58 9.17
C ALA A 455 -7.28 6.22 7.83
N TRP A 456 -7.57 7.20 6.98
CA TRP A 456 -8.33 7.03 5.74
C TRP A 456 -9.71 6.40 5.96
N SER A 457 -10.33 6.63 7.14
CA SER A 457 -11.63 6.08 7.51
C SER A 457 -12.62 7.20 7.76
N ARG A 458 -13.53 7.45 6.80
CA ARG A 458 -14.54 8.51 6.78
C ARG A 458 -13.97 9.94 6.78
N THR A 459 -12.74 10.13 7.27
CA THR A 459 -11.93 11.36 7.18
C THR A 459 -10.49 10.97 6.91
N TRP A 460 -9.66 11.91 6.49
CA TRP A 460 -8.24 11.69 6.23
C TRP A 460 -7.51 11.03 7.42
N GLN A 461 -7.62 11.59 8.63
CA GLN A 461 -6.98 11.04 9.81
C GLN A 461 -7.78 9.94 10.52
N GLY A 462 -9.01 9.63 10.08
CA GLY A 462 -9.88 8.66 10.75
C GLY A 462 -10.42 9.11 12.11
N THR A 463 -10.41 10.42 12.39
CA THR A 463 -10.64 10.98 13.74
C THR A 463 -11.97 11.72 13.90
N HIS A 464 -12.93 11.54 13.00
CA HIS A 464 -14.22 12.24 13.05
C HIS A 464 -14.93 12.06 14.40
N ALA A 465 -15.43 13.16 14.98
CA ALA A 465 -16.06 13.15 16.30
C ALA A 465 -17.37 12.35 16.32
N HIS A 466 -18.13 12.40 15.22
CA HIS A 466 -19.42 11.71 15.07
C HIS A 466 -19.30 10.42 14.26
N TRP A 467 -18.26 9.63 14.52
CA TRP A 467 -17.99 8.36 13.82
C TRP A 467 -19.13 7.35 13.92
N ASP A 468 -19.94 7.38 15.00
CA ASP A 468 -21.10 6.53 15.25
C ASP A 468 -22.20 6.72 14.21
N THR A 469 -22.31 7.90 13.60
CA THR A 469 -23.27 8.21 12.52
C THR A 469 -22.75 7.81 11.12
N LEU A 470 -21.47 7.41 11.01
CA LEU A 470 -20.80 7.20 9.73
C LEU A 470 -20.64 5.71 9.36
N ASN A 471 -21.44 4.81 9.93
CA ASN A 471 -21.42 3.36 9.62
C ASN A 471 -20.03 2.73 9.68
N ALA A 472 -19.31 2.96 10.77
CA ALA A 472 -17.91 2.54 10.92
C ALA A 472 -17.73 1.19 11.65
N GLY A 473 -18.79 0.41 11.85
CA GLY A 473 -18.80 -0.88 12.54
C GLY A 473 -19.39 -0.84 13.96
N ILE A 474 -19.19 -1.90 14.74
CA ILE A 474 -19.63 -2.00 16.12
C ILE A 474 -18.45 -1.92 17.09
N THR A 475 -18.72 -1.43 18.30
CA THR A 475 -17.65 -1.31 19.33
C THR A 475 -17.18 -2.67 19.83
N LEU A 476 -15.99 -2.71 20.41
CA LEU A 476 -15.45 -3.94 20.98
C LEU A 476 -16.35 -4.44 22.14
N GLU A 477 -16.82 -3.54 22.99
CA GLU A 477 -17.72 -3.89 24.09
C GLU A 477 -18.98 -4.59 23.56
N LYS A 478 -19.62 -4.05 22.52
CA LYS A 478 -20.78 -4.68 21.91
C LYS A 478 -20.48 -6.06 21.35
N ALA A 479 -19.42 -6.20 20.56
CA ALA A 479 -19.02 -7.47 19.98
C ALA A 479 -18.66 -8.54 21.05
N MET A 480 -18.01 -8.10 22.12
CA MET A 480 -17.67 -9.00 23.25
C MET A 480 -18.88 -9.44 24.05
N ARG A 481 -19.87 -8.55 24.27
CA ARG A 481 -21.14 -8.93 24.96
C ARG A 481 -21.95 -9.94 24.15
N GLU A 482 -21.91 -9.88 22.83
CA GLU A 482 -22.55 -10.85 21.94
C GLU A 482 -21.91 -12.27 22.07
N ALA A 483 -20.59 -12.35 22.16
CA ALA A 483 -19.85 -13.62 22.25
C ALA A 483 -19.67 -14.13 23.69
N PHE A 484 -19.58 -13.22 24.65
CA PHE A 484 -19.35 -13.49 26.08
C PHE A 484 -20.32 -12.64 26.92
N PRO A 485 -21.58 -13.08 27.11
CA PRO A 485 -22.62 -12.28 27.77
C PRO A 485 -22.29 -11.81 29.19
N ASN A 486 -21.39 -12.54 29.87
CA ASN A 486 -20.93 -12.21 31.23
C ASN A 486 -19.66 -11.35 31.26
N ALA A 487 -19.18 -10.84 30.11
CA ALA A 487 -17.97 -10.03 30.05
C ALA A 487 -18.08 -8.74 30.89
N ARG A 488 -16.98 -8.40 31.57
CA ARG A 488 -16.86 -7.15 32.34
C ARG A 488 -15.82 -6.24 31.70
N PHE A 489 -16.09 -4.95 31.68
CA PHE A 489 -15.28 -3.95 30.97
C PHE A 489 -14.73 -2.91 31.94
N PHE A 490 -13.47 -2.56 31.73
CA PHE A 490 -12.68 -1.63 32.55
C PHE A 490 -11.99 -0.65 31.61
N PRO A 491 -12.60 0.53 31.34
CA PRO A 491 -11.91 1.56 30.56
C PRO A 491 -10.62 2.00 31.26
N GLN A 492 -9.55 2.20 30.48
CA GLN A 492 -8.31 2.75 31.02
C GLN A 492 -8.57 4.14 31.64
N PRO A 493 -8.04 4.48 32.83
CA PRO A 493 -7.01 3.76 33.61
C PRO A 493 -7.53 2.78 34.67
N GLU A 494 -8.76 2.34 34.60
CA GLU A 494 -9.31 1.39 35.59
C GLU A 494 -8.48 0.11 35.69
N ILE A 495 -8.36 -0.43 36.91
CA ILE A 495 -7.67 -1.69 37.17
C ILE A 495 -8.70 -2.80 37.43
N PRO A 496 -8.72 -3.86 36.61
CA PRO A 496 -9.62 -4.99 36.82
C PRO A 496 -9.42 -5.65 38.19
N GLN A 497 -10.52 -6.16 38.76
CA GLN A 497 -10.47 -6.92 39.98
C GLN A 497 -9.72 -8.24 39.79
N ASN A 498 -8.78 -8.54 40.68
CA ASN A 498 -8.04 -9.79 40.63
C ASN A 498 -8.99 -11.00 40.73
N SER A 499 -8.85 -11.91 39.80
CA SER A 499 -9.65 -13.13 39.73
C SER A 499 -8.83 -14.25 39.09
N PRO A 500 -8.20 -15.13 39.88
CA PRO A 500 -7.21 -16.11 39.39
C PRO A 500 -7.71 -17.08 38.32
N SER A 501 -9.03 -17.32 38.27
CA SER A 501 -9.64 -18.24 37.30
C SER A 501 -10.26 -17.54 36.07
N VAL A 502 -10.33 -16.21 36.06
CA VAL A 502 -10.96 -15.42 34.97
C VAL A 502 -9.90 -14.93 34.01
N PRO A 503 -10.05 -15.14 32.69
CA PRO A 503 -9.15 -14.51 31.71
C PRO A 503 -9.34 -12.99 31.68
N LEU A 504 -8.23 -12.27 31.54
CA LEU A 504 -8.18 -10.83 31.32
C LEU A 504 -7.61 -10.54 29.94
N VAL A 505 -8.36 -9.82 29.12
CA VAL A 505 -7.91 -9.24 27.87
C VAL A 505 -7.49 -7.79 28.13
N VAL A 506 -6.24 -7.48 27.89
CA VAL A 506 -5.70 -6.09 27.94
C VAL A 506 -5.57 -5.61 26.50
N VAL A 507 -6.22 -4.47 26.21
CA VAL A 507 -6.27 -3.90 24.87
C VAL A 507 -5.41 -2.65 24.82
N LEU A 508 -4.34 -2.70 24.04
CA LEU A 508 -3.52 -1.54 23.68
C LEU A 508 -3.80 -1.15 22.24
N SER A 509 -4.22 0.09 22.06
CA SER A 509 -4.63 0.60 20.76
C SER A 509 -3.88 1.87 20.40
N GLU A 510 -3.52 2.00 19.12
CA GLU A 510 -2.90 3.20 18.59
C GLU A 510 -3.97 4.11 17.98
N TRP A 511 -3.94 5.40 18.33
CA TRP A 511 -4.84 6.40 17.77
C TRP A 511 -4.63 6.51 16.25
N PRO A 512 -5.71 6.58 15.45
CA PRO A 512 -5.59 6.68 14.00
C PRO A 512 -4.82 7.93 13.58
N SER A 513 -3.86 7.75 12.71
CA SER A 513 -3.08 8.84 12.12
C SER A 513 -2.35 8.36 10.87
N THR A 514 -2.11 9.27 9.94
CA THR A 514 -1.30 9.02 8.74
C THR A 514 -0.49 10.25 8.36
N GLU A 515 0.48 10.09 7.47
CA GLU A 515 1.34 11.16 6.95
C GLU A 515 2.03 11.95 8.07
N LYS A 516 2.35 13.24 7.88
CA LYS A 516 3.05 14.06 8.88
C LYS A 516 2.37 14.13 10.26
N PRO A 517 1.03 14.20 10.37
CA PRO A 517 0.39 14.10 11.68
C PRO A 517 0.63 12.78 12.43
N GLY A 518 0.99 11.72 11.70
CA GLY A 518 1.32 10.41 12.24
C GLY A 518 2.81 10.19 12.55
N ASP A 519 3.67 11.20 12.36
CA ASP A 519 5.10 11.09 12.67
C ASP A 519 5.34 10.89 14.16
N ILE A 520 6.29 10.01 14.48
CA ILE A 520 6.71 9.69 15.85
C ILE A 520 8.23 9.70 15.97
N ASP A 521 8.74 9.90 17.18
CA ASP A 521 10.18 9.93 17.45
C ASP A 521 10.76 8.53 17.72
N HIS A 522 9.93 7.60 18.22
CA HIS A 522 10.35 6.24 18.58
C HIS A 522 9.16 5.26 18.59
N LEU A 523 9.47 3.97 18.49
CA LEU A 523 8.48 2.90 18.50
C LEU A 523 8.00 2.47 19.89
N ASN A 524 8.55 3.02 20.97
CA ASN A 524 8.13 2.67 22.33
C ASN A 524 6.65 3.01 22.57
N LEU A 525 5.99 2.19 23.36
CA LEU A 525 4.69 2.51 23.91
C LEU A 525 4.81 3.74 24.84
N SER A 526 3.70 4.43 25.09
CA SER A 526 3.68 5.54 26.03
C SER A 526 4.06 5.06 27.44
N SER A 527 4.72 5.90 28.22
CA SER A 527 5.05 5.59 29.62
C SER A 527 3.79 5.33 30.47
N ALA A 528 2.67 5.99 30.12
CA ALA A 528 1.38 5.78 30.76
C ALA A 528 0.83 4.39 30.51
N ASP A 529 0.84 3.94 29.23
CA ASP A 529 0.39 2.60 28.86
C ASP A 529 1.26 1.50 29.50
N LEU A 530 2.59 1.66 29.43
CA LEU A 530 3.54 0.73 30.06
C LEU A 530 3.31 0.61 31.56
N SER A 531 3.15 1.74 32.25
CA SER A 531 2.93 1.75 33.70
C SER A 531 1.59 1.11 34.05
N TRP A 532 0.54 1.42 33.33
CA TRP A 532 -0.79 0.85 33.54
C TRP A 532 -0.80 -0.69 33.31
N VAL A 533 -0.20 -1.17 32.24
CA VAL A 533 -0.11 -2.61 31.94
C VAL A 533 0.73 -3.34 33.01
N LYS A 534 1.87 -2.76 33.44
CA LYS A 534 2.70 -3.33 34.51
C LYS A 534 1.94 -3.41 35.82
N GLN A 535 1.15 -2.37 36.18
CA GLN A 535 0.32 -2.37 37.39
C GLN A 535 -0.76 -3.47 37.33
N ILE A 536 -1.47 -3.61 36.20
CA ILE A 536 -2.42 -4.70 35.97
C ILE A 536 -1.71 -6.06 36.14
N SER A 537 -0.58 -6.25 35.47
CA SER A 537 0.14 -7.51 35.47
C SER A 537 0.67 -7.90 36.85
N ALA A 538 1.02 -6.94 37.68
CA ALA A 538 1.45 -7.17 39.06
C ALA A 538 0.29 -7.55 39.99
N SER A 539 -0.92 -7.04 39.73
CA SER A 539 -2.09 -7.25 40.59
C SER A 539 -2.98 -8.42 40.12
N TYR A 540 -2.88 -8.87 38.88
CA TYR A 540 -3.76 -9.87 38.28
C TYR A 540 -3.09 -11.24 38.16
N GLN A 541 -3.70 -12.28 38.74
CA GLN A 541 -3.15 -13.64 38.80
C GLN A 541 -3.76 -14.60 37.78
N GLY A 542 -4.86 -14.23 37.13
CA GLY A 542 -5.52 -15.06 36.10
C GLY A 542 -4.78 -15.06 34.75
N PRO A 543 -5.23 -15.85 33.77
CA PRO A 543 -4.69 -15.85 32.41
C PRO A 543 -4.76 -14.44 31.80
N ARG A 544 -3.67 -13.97 31.18
CA ARG A 544 -3.56 -12.64 30.61
C ARG A 544 -3.35 -12.72 29.11
N ILE A 545 -4.18 -12.00 28.38
CA ILE A 545 -4.20 -11.93 26.92
C ILE A 545 -3.95 -10.49 26.53
N LEU A 546 -2.93 -10.21 25.71
CA LEU A 546 -2.66 -8.89 25.16
C LEU A 546 -3.24 -8.82 23.74
N LEU A 547 -4.07 -7.81 23.50
CA LEU A 547 -4.52 -7.43 22.16
C LEU A 547 -3.85 -6.14 21.76
N LEU A 548 -3.16 -6.15 20.62
CA LEU A 548 -2.50 -5.01 20.01
C LEU A 548 -3.27 -4.56 18.77
N VAL A 549 -3.82 -3.34 18.79
CA VAL A 549 -4.48 -2.70 17.65
C VAL A 549 -3.59 -1.54 17.19
N GLN A 550 -2.76 -1.79 16.16
CA GLN A 550 -1.64 -0.91 15.83
C GLN A 550 -1.57 -0.63 14.32
N ASN A 551 -1.13 0.57 13.93
CA ASN A 551 -0.85 0.91 12.53
C ASN A 551 0.61 0.60 12.13
N ARG A 552 1.48 0.35 13.10
CA ARG A 552 2.89 -0.03 12.94
C ARG A 552 3.37 -0.80 14.19
N PRO A 553 4.47 -1.58 14.13
CA PRO A 553 4.94 -2.31 15.30
C PRO A 553 5.38 -1.36 16.42
N ARG A 554 4.89 -1.59 17.63
CA ARG A 554 5.35 -0.92 18.86
C ARG A 554 6.20 -1.88 19.68
N ILE A 555 7.23 -1.38 20.35
CA ILE A 555 8.12 -2.21 21.15
C ILE A 555 7.36 -2.79 22.35
N ILE A 556 7.28 -4.12 22.39
CA ILE A 556 6.56 -4.88 23.44
C ILE A 556 7.47 -5.84 24.22
N ALA A 557 8.78 -5.75 24.03
CA ALA A 557 9.75 -6.69 24.64
C ALA A 557 9.60 -6.83 26.16
N GLU A 558 9.29 -5.71 26.86
CA GLU A 558 9.06 -5.72 28.31
C GLU A 558 7.68 -6.29 28.68
N LEU A 559 6.70 -6.25 27.79
CA LEU A 559 5.34 -6.73 28.05
C LEU A 559 5.17 -8.20 27.67
N GLU A 560 5.88 -8.67 26.67
CA GLU A 560 5.74 -10.03 26.11
C GLU A 560 5.80 -11.11 27.22
N PRO A 561 6.74 -11.08 28.18
CA PRO A 561 6.80 -12.10 29.23
C PRO A 561 5.61 -12.06 30.22
N LEU A 562 4.87 -10.96 30.29
CA LEU A 562 3.78 -10.75 31.24
C LEU A 562 2.47 -11.36 30.80
N PHE A 563 2.35 -11.82 29.53
CA PHE A 563 1.13 -12.34 28.94
C PHE A 563 1.25 -13.80 28.52
N ASP A 564 0.16 -14.56 28.68
CA ASP A 564 0.05 -15.96 28.27
C ASP A 564 -0.28 -16.07 26.77
N ALA A 565 -1.05 -15.13 26.22
CA ALA A 565 -1.33 -15.02 24.80
C ALA A 565 -1.19 -13.57 24.32
N ILE A 566 -0.78 -13.40 23.05
CA ILE A 566 -0.64 -12.10 22.40
C ILE A 566 -1.24 -12.18 21.01
N ILE A 567 -2.17 -11.28 20.71
CA ILE A 567 -2.83 -11.15 19.41
C ILE A 567 -2.49 -9.77 18.86
N LEU A 568 -2.05 -9.72 17.61
CA LEU A 568 -1.80 -8.49 16.88
C LEU A 568 -2.84 -8.34 15.75
N THR A 569 -3.35 -7.13 15.60
CA THR A 569 -4.15 -6.74 14.46
C THR A 569 -3.67 -5.38 13.95
N ASN A 570 -3.43 -5.30 12.64
CA ASN A 570 -2.97 -4.11 11.94
C ASN A 570 -4.17 -3.30 11.43
N GLN A 571 -5.09 -2.90 12.34
CA GLN A 571 -6.32 -2.18 12.02
C GLN A 571 -7.22 -2.96 11.02
N PRO A 572 -8.04 -3.90 11.54
CA PRO A 572 -8.78 -4.88 10.75
C PRO A 572 -10.11 -4.38 10.17
N GLY A 573 -10.38 -3.06 10.21
CA GLY A 573 -11.57 -2.46 9.65
C GLY A 573 -12.86 -2.68 10.46
N SER A 574 -13.99 -2.33 9.85
CA SER A 574 -15.31 -2.27 10.52
C SER A 574 -15.83 -3.61 11.06
N GLN A 575 -15.31 -4.74 10.58
CA GLN A 575 -15.66 -6.08 11.08
C GLN A 575 -14.63 -6.62 12.10
N GLY A 576 -13.60 -5.86 12.43
CA GLY A 576 -12.49 -6.30 13.27
C GLY A 576 -12.91 -6.70 14.68
N THR A 577 -13.74 -5.91 15.35
CA THR A 577 -14.23 -6.19 16.71
C THR A 577 -15.02 -7.49 16.77
N LYS A 578 -15.88 -7.73 15.76
CA LYS A 578 -16.64 -8.97 15.63
C LYS A 578 -15.73 -10.17 15.36
N ALA A 579 -14.77 -10.02 14.44
CA ALA A 579 -13.80 -11.07 14.17
C ALA A 579 -12.97 -11.40 15.41
N PHE A 580 -12.56 -10.40 16.20
CA PHE A 580 -11.82 -10.63 17.45
C PHE A 580 -12.63 -11.43 18.48
N SER A 581 -13.89 -11.10 18.74
CA SER A 581 -14.74 -11.85 19.67
C SER A 581 -14.92 -13.32 19.24
N GLN A 582 -15.02 -13.54 17.92
CA GLN A 582 -15.09 -14.89 17.33
C GLN A 582 -13.76 -15.66 17.44
N LEU A 583 -12.63 -14.97 17.27
CA LEU A 583 -11.32 -15.56 17.48
C LEU A 583 -11.16 -16.03 18.93
N LEU A 584 -11.47 -15.16 19.91
CA LEU A 584 -11.38 -15.50 21.32
C LEU A 584 -12.24 -16.73 21.69
N SER A 585 -13.43 -16.84 21.13
CA SER A 585 -14.35 -17.96 21.37
C SER A 585 -14.06 -19.22 20.54
N GLY A 586 -13.02 -19.22 19.69
CA GLY A 586 -12.62 -20.37 18.88
C GLY A 586 -13.56 -20.68 17.70
N GLN A 587 -14.39 -19.73 17.27
CA GLN A 587 -15.26 -19.93 16.10
C GLN A 587 -14.48 -20.05 14.79
N PHE A 588 -13.22 -19.62 14.77
CA PHE A 588 -12.25 -19.88 13.71
C PHE A 588 -10.84 -19.92 14.31
N SER A 589 -9.90 -20.50 13.58
CA SER A 589 -8.49 -20.49 13.95
C SER A 589 -7.79 -19.29 13.34
N PRO A 590 -6.94 -18.54 14.10
CA PRO A 590 -6.11 -17.48 13.52
C PRO A 590 -5.19 -18.06 12.44
N SER A 591 -5.00 -17.31 11.36
CA SER A 591 -4.17 -17.71 10.23
C SER A 591 -3.23 -16.62 9.74
N GLY A 592 -3.38 -15.40 10.25
CA GLY A 592 -2.53 -14.29 9.89
C GLY A 592 -1.08 -14.54 10.27
N LYS A 593 -0.17 -14.07 9.40
CA LYS A 593 1.28 -14.11 9.64
C LYS A 593 1.86 -12.71 9.50
N LEU A 594 2.96 -12.43 10.20
CA LEU A 594 3.62 -11.13 10.16
C LEU A 594 4.14 -10.83 8.73
N PRO A 595 3.66 -9.76 8.08
CA PRO A 595 4.18 -9.32 6.78
C PRO A 595 5.43 -8.42 6.94
N TYR A 596 6.01 -8.36 8.11
CA TYR A 596 7.23 -7.63 8.45
C TYR A 596 7.93 -8.28 9.64
N THR A 597 9.21 -7.99 9.79
CA THR A 597 10.01 -8.37 10.97
C THR A 597 9.62 -7.47 12.14
N TYR A 598 9.12 -8.05 13.23
CA TYR A 598 8.67 -7.29 14.40
C TYR A 598 9.89 -6.89 15.26
N PRO A 599 10.18 -5.58 15.45
CA PRO A 599 11.37 -5.14 16.18
C PRO A 599 11.29 -5.39 17.68
N SER A 600 12.39 -5.80 18.30
CA SER A 600 12.50 -5.97 19.74
C SER A 600 12.95 -4.69 20.48
N GLN A 601 13.51 -3.73 19.74
CA GLN A 601 14.01 -2.47 20.30
C GLN A 601 13.93 -1.34 19.28
N THR A 602 13.93 -0.11 19.77
CA THR A 602 13.96 1.10 18.95
C THR A 602 15.22 1.14 18.08
N ASN A 603 15.13 1.72 16.89
CA ASN A 603 16.19 1.85 15.88
C ASN A 603 16.69 0.54 15.25
N ALA A 604 15.96 -0.54 15.46
CA ALA A 604 16.24 -1.81 14.82
C ALA A 604 15.59 -1.87 13.43
N LEU A 605 16.35 -1.56 12.39
CA LEU A 605 15.92 -1.62 10.99
C LEU A 605 16.29 -2.98 10.35
N LEU A 606 16.07 -4.07 11.07
CA LEU A 606 16.34 -5.41 10.57
C LEU A 606 15.10 -5.94 9.83
N THR A 607 15.28 -6.32 8.58
CA THR A 607 14.30 -7.05 7.79
C THR A 607 14.64 -8.54 7.73
N TYR A 608 13.68 -9.39 7.34
CA TYR A 608 13.89 -10.85 7.30
C TYR A 608 14.97 -11.28 6.28
N ASP A 609 15.20 -10.46 5.24
CA ASP A 609 16.20 -10.64 4.19
C ASP A 609 17.53 -9.91 4.50
N HIS A 610 17.80 -9.67 5.78
CA HIS A 610 19.04 -9.07 6.27
C HIS A 610 20.27 -9.81 5.77
N LYS A 611 21.42 -9.16 5.86
CA LYS A 611 22.72 -9.79 5.57
C LYS A 611 23.20 -10.60 6.77
N PHE A 612 23.99 -11.64 6.52
CA PHE A 612 24.57 -12.44 7.62
C PHE A 612 25.40 -11.58 8.58
N THR A 613 26.02 -10.51 8.09
CA THR A 613 26.80 -9.55 8.90
C THR A 613 25.95 -8.72 9.88
N GLU A 614 24.64 -8.64 9.67
CA GLU A 614 23.71 -7.89 10.56
C GLU A 614 23.24 -8.72 11.76
N ARG A 615 23.43 -10.05 11.71
CA ARG A 615 23.07 -11.02 12.78
C ARG A 615 24.25 -11.90 13.13
N LEU A 616 25.34 -11.30 13.58
CA LEU A 616 26.49 -12.07 14.07
C LEU A 616 26.21 -12.55 15.50
N ASP A 617 25.63 -13.72 15.61
CA ASP A 617 25.57 -14.54 16.84
C ASP A 617 26.76 -15.51 16.93
N VAL A 618 27.74 -15.41 16.04
CA VAL A 618 28.81 -16.41 15.87
C VAL A 618 30.13 -15.97 16.49
N ASP A 619 30.45 -14.68 16.60
CA ASP A 619 31.72 -14.22 17.13
C ASP A 619 31.55 -12.94 17.96
N PHE A 620 31.98 -12.95 19.21
CA PHE A 620 32.21 -11.82 20.09
C PHE A 620 31.04 -10.85 20.32
N SER A 621 29.94 -10.98 19.61
CA SER A 621 28.75 -10.11 19.75
C SER A 621 27.79 -10.71 20.77
N MET A 622 27.97 -10.36 22.04
CA MET A 622 26.94 -10.63 23.06
C MET A 622 25.63 -9.85 22.82
N ASN A 623 25.62 -8.96 21.82
CA ASN A 623 24.52 -8.06 21.46
C ASN A 623 24.01 -8.25 20.04
N ALA A 624 24.06 -9.47 19.49
CA ALA A 624 23.46 -9.77 18.20
C ALA A 624 22.00 -9.32 18.20
N PHE A 625 21.62 -8.46 17.26
CA PHE A 625 20.25 -8.00 17.14
C PHE A 625 19.31 -9.17 16.84
N LYS A 626 18.30 -9.35 17.66
CA LYS A 626 17.24 -10.36 17.45
C LYS A 626 15.89 -9.66 17.32
N PRO A 627 15.08 -9.97 16.30
CA PRO A 627 13.71 -9.47 16.24
C PRO A 627 12.88 -10.04 17.41
N GLN A 628 11.82 -9.35 17.80
CA GLN A 628 10.83 -9.89 18.73
C GLN A 628 10.12 -11.09 18.11
N TYR A 629 9.72 -10.96 16.83
CA TYR A 629 9.16 -12.03 16.02
C TYR A 629 9.65 -11.91 14.57
N GLU A 630 9.90 -13.04 13.92
CA GLU A 630 10.35 -13.12 12.54
C GLU A 630 9.21 -12.81 11.55
N PHE A 631 9.53 -12.33 10.36
CA PHE A 631 8.63 -12.30 9.21
C PHE A 631 8.03 -13.69 8.96
N GLY A 632 6.74 -13.76 8.69
CA GLY A 632 6.00 -15.01 8.52
C GLY A 632 5.61 -15.70 9.82
N HIS A 633 5.94 -15.14 11.00
CA HIS A 633 5.50 -15.67 12.28
C HIS A 633 3.98 -15.46 12.47
N GLY A 634 3.32 -16.48 12.95
CA GLY A 634 1.91 -16.48 13.34
C GLY A 634 1.49 -17.90 13.70
N LEU A 635 0.84 -18.04 14.85
CA LEU A 635 0.37 -19.31 15.40
C LEU A 635 -1.07 -19.60 14.95
N SER A 636 -1.47 -20.86 15.07
CA SER A 636 -2.82 -21.36 14.78
C SER A 636 -3.35 -22.14 15.98
N TYR A 637 -4.66 -22.27 16.09
CA TYR A 637 -5.27 -23.25 17.02
C TYR A 637 -5.20 -24.67 16.47
N ALA A 638 -5.04 -24.82 15.14
CA ALA A 638 -4.75 -26.09 14.50
C ALA A 638 -3.24 -26.36 14.51
N HIS A 639 -2.87 -27.61 14.26
CA HIS A 639 -1.48 -28.02 14.09
C HIS A 639 -1.27 -28.50 12.66
N PHE A 640 -0.22 -27.99 11.99
CA PHE A 640 0.13 -28.37 10.64
C PHE A 640 1.47 -29.10 10.63
N GLU A 641 1.47 -30.28 10.00
CA GLU A 641 2.67 -31.06 9.75
C GLU A 641 3.12 -30.87 8.31
N TYR A 642 4.40 -30.56 8.15
CA TYR A 642 5.08 -30.42 6.87
C TYR A 642 5.82 -31.71 6.55
N GLY A 643 5.31 -32.48 5.61
CA GLY A 643 5.92 -33.70 5.12
C GLY A 643 7.26 -33.43 4.43
N GLN A 644 7.96 -34.49 4.08
CA GLN A 644 9.26 -34.40 3.41
C GLN A 644 9.13 -33.60 2.09
N MET A 645 10.00 -32.63 1.92
CA MET A 645 10.13 -31.87 0.68
C MET A 645 10.99 -32.67 -0.31
N VAL A 646 10.48 -32.81 -1.54
CA VAL A 646 11.15 -33.51 -2.64
C VAL A 646 11.40 -32.55 -3.79
N LEU A 647 12.62 -32.45 -4.25
CA LEU A 647 12.99 -31.71 -5.45
C LEU A 647 12.86 -32.64 -6.68
N SER A 648 12.48 -32.09 -7.83
CA SER A 648 12.46 -32.83 -9.10
C SER A 648 13.86 -33.26 -9.53
N ASP A 649 14.90 -32.53 -9.18
CA ASP A 649 16.31 -32.82 -9.38
C ASP A 649 17.16 -32.05 -8.35
N THR A 650 18.42 -32.37 -8.21
CA THR A 650 19.42 -31.61 -7.47
C THR A 650 20.18 -30.60 -8.32
N LEU A 651 20.03 -30.69 -9.65
CA LEU A 651 20.54 -29.76 -10.63
C LEU A 651 19.37 -29.02 -11.29
N MET A 652 19.34 -27.69 -11.16
CA MET A 652 18.29 -26.88 -11.80
C MET A 652 18.51 -26.84 -13.30
N ASP A 653 17.45 -27.13 -14.06
CA ASP A 653 17.44 -26.93 -15.50
C ASP A 653 17.45 -25.43 -15.82
N ALA A 654 18.35 -24.99 -16.70
CA ALA A 654 18.54 -23.58 -17.03
C ALA A 654 17.37 -22.93 -17.77
N GLU A 655 16.47 -23.73 -18.38
CA GLU A 655 15.28 -23.23 -19.08
C GLU A 655 13.98 -23.54 -18.33
N LYS A 656 13.88 -24.75 -17.75
CA LYS A 656 12.64 -25.24 -17.11
C LYS A 656 12.58 -24.99 -15.61
N GLY A 657 13.73 -24.61 -14.99
CA GLY A 657 13.77 -24.43 -13.54
C GLY A 657 13.76 -25.75 -12.76
N ILE A 658 13.27 -25.70 -11.51
CA ILE A 658 13.17 -26.85 -10.61
C ILE A 658 11.83 -26.85 -9.89
N ASN A 659 11.24 -28.04 -9.72
CA ASN A 659 9.99 -28.20 -8.99
C ASN A 659 10.27 -28.77 -7.59
N LEU A 660 9.46 -28.29 -6.64
CA LEU A 660 9.48 -28.74 -5.27
C LEU A 660 8.08 -29.24 -4.90
N GLU A 661 8.00 -30.40 -4.28
CA GLU A 661 6.73 -30.98 -3.83
C GLU A 661 6.83 -31.34 -2.35
N LEU A 662 5.77 -31.05 -1.60
CA LEU A 662 5.60 -31.50 -0.22
C LEU A 662 4.12 -31.64 0.12
N THR A 663 3.83 -32.42 1.16
CA THR A 663 2.45 -32.58 1.66
C THR A 663 2.31 -31.81 2.96
N ILE A 664 1.25 -31.01 3.09
CA ILE A 664 0.86 -30.35 4.33
C ILE A 664 -0.38 -31.07 4.87
N GLN A 665 -0.34 -31.43 6.16
CA GLN A 665 -1.47 -32.06 6.85
C GLN A 665 -1.91 -31.21 8.02
N ASN A 666 -3.21 -31.01 8.16
CA ASN A 666 -3.81 -30.49 9.40
C ASN A 666 -4.03 -31.64 10.36
N THR A 667 -3.14 -31.80 11.33
CA THR A 667 -3.25 -32.83 12.38
C THR A 667 -4.05 -32.37 13.62
N GLY A 668 -4.53 -31.13 13.59
CA GLY A 668 -5.40 -30.55 14.61
C GLY A 668 -6.85 -31.04 14.49
N SER A 669 -7.69 -30.60 15.42
CA SER A 669 -9.11 -30.99 15.53
C SER A 669 -10.10 -30.06 14.85
N ILE A 670 -9.65 -28.95 14.28
CA ILE A 670 -10.48 -27.91 13.65
C ILE A 670 -10.01 -27.58 12.24
N GLU A 671 -10.92 -27.12 11.40
CA GLU A 671 -10.58 -26.55 10.09
C GLU A 671 -9.76 -25.27 10.28
N ALA A 672 -8.67 -25.13 9.53
CA ALA A 672 -7.82 -23.93 9.59
C ALA A 672 -7.15 -23.62 8.26
N ARG A 673 -6.66 -22.38 8.13
CA ARG A 673 -5.81 -21.93 7.02
C ARG A 673 -4.34 -21.96 7.43
N GLU A 674 -3.49 -22.22 6.44
CA GLU A 674 -2.04 -22.09 6.57
C GLU A 674 -1.49 -21.36 5.34
N SER A 675 -0.60 -20.40 5.60
CA SER A 675 0.18 -19.75 4.55
C SER A 675 1.56 -20.42 4.50
N VAL A 676 1.77 -21.20 3.45
CA VAL A 676 3.00 -21.96 3.22
C VAL A 676 3.97 -21.11 2.42
N LEU A 677 5.09 -20.75 3.04
CA LEU A 677 6.09 -19.82 2.51
C LEU A 677 7.34 -20.56 2.05
N LEU A 678 7.73 -20.34 0.80
CA LEU A 678 8.96 -20.89 0.24
C LEU A 678 10.04 -19.80 0.22
N PHE A 679 11.14 -20.05 0.90
CA PHE A 679 12.31 -19.17 0.92
C PHE A 679 13.47 -19.81 0.16
N VAL A 680 14.25 -18.96 -0.51
CA VAL A 680 15.50 -19.32 -1.19
C VAL A 680 16.65 -18.53 -0.58
N SER A 681 17.78 -19.19 -0.34
CA SER A 681 19.04 -18.60 0.10
C SER A 681 20.13 -18.96 -0.91
N ASP A 682 20.88 -17.99 -1.36
CA ASP A 682 22.11 -18.19 -2.13
C ASP A 682 23.25 -18.48 -1.16
N SER A 683 24.07 -19.47 -1.47
CA SER A 683 25.19 -19.86 -0.61
C SER A 683 26.41 -18.95 -0.79
N VAL A 684 26.67 -18.52 -2.02
CA VAL A 684 27.81 -17.64 -2.39
C VAL A 684 27.44 -16.86 -3.65
N ALA A 685 27.55 -15.56 -3.60
CA ALA A 685 27.32 -14.67 -4.76
C ALA A 685 28.42 -13.61 -4.85
N SER A 686 28.55 -12.97 -6.01
CA SER A 686 29.50 -11.85 -6.24
C SER A 686 29.18 -10.61 -5.39
N ILE A 687 27.94 -10.49 -4.91
CA ILE A 687 27.50 -9.48 -3.95
C ILE A 687 26.98 -10.20 -2.70
N THR A 688 27.26 -9.69 -1.50
CA THR A 688 26.80 -10.29 -0.24
C THR A 688 25.33 -10.66 -0.32
N PRO A 689 24.98 -11.95 -0.33
CA PRO A 689 23.59 -12.39 -0.46
C PRO A 689 22.79 -12.11 0.81
N PRO A 690 21.46 -11.89 0.70
CA PRO A 690 20.58 -11.87 1.86
C PRO A 690 20.48 -13.27 2.50
N ALA A 691 20.15 -13.31 3.78
CA ALA A 691 20.01 -14.56 4.53
C ALA A 691 18.97 -15.51 3.90
N LYS A 692 17.89 -14.96 3.37
CA LYS A 692 16.84 -15.68 2.63
C LYS A 692 15.97 -14.67 1.86
N ARG A 693 15.26 -15.14 0.81
CA ARG A 693 14.25 -14.37 0.06
C ARG A 693 13.00 -15.22 -0.12
N LEU A 694 11.84 -14.62 0.09
CA LEU A 694 10.56 -15.25 -0.25
C LEU A 694 10.44 -15.37 -1.77
N ARG A 695 10.05 -16.58 -2.24
CA ARG A 695 9.91 -16.88 -3.68
C ARG A 695 8.64 -17.66 -4.01
N GLY A 696 7.86 -18.04 -3.00
CA GLY A 696 6.59 -18.70 -3.22
C GLY A 696 5.67 -18.60 -2.02
N ILE A 697 4.38 -18.45 -2.30
CA ILE A 697 3.31 -18.36 -1.31
C ILE A 697 2.17 -19.27 -1.75
N GLU A 698 1.77 -20.20 -0.90
CA GLU A 698 0.55 -20.99 -1.06
C GLU A 698 -0.34 -20.79 0.16
N ASN A 699 -1.55 -20.31 -0.07
CA ASN A 699 -2.55 -20.14 1.00
C ASN A 699 -3.59 -21.26 0.90
N ILE A 700 -3.58 -22.17 1.87
CA ILE A 700 -4.42 -23.35 1.85
C ILE A 700 -5.38 -23.39 3.04
N LYS A 701 -6.55 -23.97 2.85
CA LYS A 701 -7.54 -24.24 3.89
C LYS A 701 -7.74 -25.74 3.97
N LEU A 702 -7.54 -26.34 5.17
CA LEU A 702 -7.61 -27.77 5.41
C LEU A 702 -8.58 -28.07 6.55
N LYS A 703 -9.44 -29.07 6.37
CA LYS A 703 -10.24 -29.63 7.44
C LYS A 703 -9.36 -30.42 8.42
N ALA A 704 -9.87 -30.71 9.61
CA ALA A 704 -9.22 -31.61 10.55
C ALA A 704 -8.89 -32.97 9.89
N GLY A 705 -7.62 -33.38 9.96
CA GLY A 705 -7.09 -34.61 9.35
C GLY A 705 -6.83 -34.53 7.84
N GLU A 706 -7.23 -33.44 7.15
CA GLU A 706 -7.01 -33.28 5.70
C GLU A 706 -5.55 -33.04 5.37
N SER A 707 -5.09 -33.63 4.27
CA SER A 707 -3.76 -33.42 3.70
C SER A 707 -3.86 -32.85 2.30
N ARG A 708 -2.90 -32.00 1.91
CA ARG A 708 -2.79 -31.45 0.55
C ARG A 708 -1.35 -31.50 0.09
N LYS A 709 -1.15 -32.04 -1.11
CA LYS A 709 0.13 -31.97 -1.81
C LYS A 709 0.25 -30.61 -2.49
N LEU A 710 1.33 -29.90 -2.21
CA LEU A 710 1.68 -28.62 -2.82
C LEU A 710 2.84 -28.80 -3.77
N ARG A 711 2.89 -27.95 -4.78
CA ARG A 711 3.97 -27.87 -5.73
C ARG A 711 4.38 -26.41 -5.92
N PHE A 712 5.66 -26.15 -5.77
CA PHE A 712 6.27 -24.87 -6.12
C PHE A 712 7.17 -25.09 -7.34
N GLU A 713 7.24 -24.10 -8.20
CA GLU A 713 8.16 -24.01 -9.32
C GLU A 713 9.11 -22.85 -9.07
N LEU A 714 10.42 -23.08 -9.19
CA LEU A 714 11.44 -22.05 -9.18
C LEU A 714 12.12 -22.02 -10.53
N LYS A 715 12.17 -20.85 -11.14
CA LYS A 715 12.86 -20.59 -12.38
C LYS A 715 14.20 -19.89 -12.14
N PRO A 716 15.16 -19.92 -13.07
CA PRO A 716 16.42 -19.21 -12.92
C PRO A 716 16.27 -17.73 -12.61
N GLU A 717 15.28 -17.06 -13.21
CA GLU A 717 14.95 -15.65 -12.92
C GLU A 717 14.53 -15.38 -11.47
N ASP A 718 13.98 -16.37 -10.76
CA ASP A 718 13.65 -16.25 -9.35
C ASP A 718 14.89 -16.18 -8.44
N LEU A 719 16.04 -16.60 -8.95
CA LEU A 719 17.33 -16.58 -8.23
C LEU A 719 18.09 -15.28 -8.47
N CYS A 720 17.66 -14.47 -9.42
CA CYS A 720 18.32 -13.24 -9.82
C CYS A 720 18.47 -12.25 -8.64
N PHE A 721 19.57 -11.51 -8.68
CA PHE A 721 19.86 -10.33 -7.86
C PHE A 721 20.38 -9.20 -8.75
N ILE A 722 20.30 -7.96 -8.28
CA ILE A 722 20.85 -6.81 -9.00
C ILE A 722 22.35 -6.72 -8.69
N ASP A 723 23.18 -6.82 -9.73
CA ASP A 723 24.64 -6.77 -9.65
C ASP A 723 25.20 -5.34 -9.55
N ALA A 724 26.53 -5.21 -9.64
CA ALA A 724 27.22 -3.92 -9.59
C ALA A 724 26.93 -3.04 -10.83
N GLU A 725 26.60 -3.65 -11.96
CA GLU A 725 26.24 -3.00 -13.22
C GLU A 725 24.74 -2.69 -13.33
N LEU A 726 23.98 -2.84 -12.22
CA LEU A 726 22.55 -2.63 -12.12
C LEU A 726 21.69 -3.57 -12.99
N LYS A 727 22.20 -4.75 -13.30
CA LYS A 727 21.51 -5.78 -14.07
C LYS A 727 20.99 -6.89 -13.16
N CYS A 728 19.87 -7.49 -13.55
CA CYS A 728 19.38 -8.73 -12.96
C CYS A 728 20.27 -9.89 -13.44
N THR A 729 21.09 -10.43 -12.53
CA THR A 729 22.09 -11.46 -12.82
C THR A 729 21.81 -12.68 -11.96
N THR A 730 21.88 -13.86 -12.59
CA THR A 730 21.81 -15.16 -11.91
C THR A 730 23.18 -15.84 -12.05
N GLU A 731 23.77 -16.26 -10.94
CA GLU A 731 25.09 -16.88 -10.92
C GLU A 731 25.01 -18.38 -10.68
N PRO A 732 25.93 -19.18 -11.30
CA PRO A 732 26.06 -20.61 -11.00
C PRO A 732 26.46 -20.81 -9.54
N GLY A 733 25.83 -21.77 -8.86
CA GLY A 733 26.13 -21.99 -7.45
C GLY A 733 25.16 -22.92 -6.74
N TRP A 734 25.37 -23.05 -5.43
CA TRP A 734 24.47 -23.81 -4.56
C TRP A 734 23.42 -22.90 -3.91
N PHE A 735 22.18 -23.32 -3.98
CA PHE A 735 21.05 -22.67 -3.36
C PHE A 735 20.38 -23.58 -2.34
N ARG A 736 19.87 -22.98 -1.27
CA ARG A 736 19.08 -23.66 -0.26
C ARG A 736 17.63 -23.19 -0.35
N VAL A 737 16.70 -24.12 -0.44
CA VAL A 737 15.28 -23.85 -0.28
C VAL A 737 14.79 -24.26 1.10
N ARG A 738 13.82 -23.52 1.62
CA ARG A 738 13.16 -23.80 2.88
C ARG A 738 11.66 -23.60 2.77
N VAL A 739 10.88 -24.58 3.26
CA VAL A 739 9.42 -24.47 3.43
C VAL A 739 9.08 -25.02 4.82
N GLY A 740 8.59 -24.15 5.72
CA GLY A 740 8.40 -24.51 7.12
C GLY A 740 9.71 -24.98 7.77
N ASN A 741 9.72 -26.20 8.31
CA ASN A 741 10.89 -26.86 8.89
C ASN A 741 11.70 -27.73 7.88
N GLN A 742 11.23 -27.84 6.62
CA GLN A 742 11.88 -28.62 5.58
C GLN A 742 12.93 -27.80 4.84
N THR A 743 14.06 -28.40 4.53
CA THR A 743 15.16 -27.78 3.75
C THR A 743 15.72 -28.73 2.72
N ALA A 744 16.11 -28.22 1.56
CA ALA A 744 16.84 -28.97 0.55
C ALA A 744 17.88 -28.07 -0.16
N LEU A 745 18.85 -28.70 -0.81
CA LEU A 745 19.88 -28.00 -1.61
C LEU A 745 19.72 -28.39 -3.08
N PHE A 746 19.92 -27.41 -3.94
CA PHE A 746 20.06 -27.64 -5.38
C PHE A 746 21.18 -26.75 -5.93
N ARG A 747 21.66 -27.10 -7.12
CA ARG A 747 22.72 -26.34 -7.80
C ARG A 747 22.20 -25.79 -9.12
N LEU A 748 22.46 -24.53 -9.38
CA LEU A 748 22.40 -23.96 -10.72
C LEU A 748 23.73 -24.21 -11.43
N PRO A 749 23.74 -24.75 -12.67
CA PRO A 749 24.98 -25.09 -13.42
C PRO A 749 25.90 -23.92 -13.69
#